data_3200e169e234e02fbd7ef3f8b6196137
#
_entry.id   3200e169e234e02fbd7ef3f8b6196137
#
_cell.length_a   1.000
_cell.length_b   1.000
_cell.length_c   1.000
_cell.angle_alpha   90.00
_cell.angle_beta   90.00
_cell.angle_gamma   90.00
#
_symmetry.space_group_name_H-M   'P 1'
#
loop_
_entity.id
_entity.type
_entity.pdbx_description
1 polymer ?
#
loop_
_entity_poly.entity_id
_entity_poly.type
_entity_poly.pdbx_seq_one_letter_code
_entity_poly.pdbx_strand_id
1 'polypeptide(L)'
;MSQDELQKEILEFEELETQATQVEHSYTADDIQVLEGLEAVRLRPGMYIGSTSVRGLHHLVWEIVDNGIDEALAGFANRIDVTIEPGDIIAVRDNGRGMPVGIHEKTGISAVETIMTVLHAGGKFGGGAYKVSGGLHGVGASVVNALSEWLEVTVYQDGKIYFIRFENGGHAVEPLKIIGTTEETGTLVRFKADPTIFKDTTVYDYETLNSRLRQLAFLNKDIRLTLTDKRTSDGPSNDYKYEGGIIEYVQFLNKNKSTISDKVIYVEGLQDGILAEVALQYNDGYQSSIYSFCNNIHTHEGGYHEDGFRMALTRCINTYAKNNNMIKKDESLSQDDVKEGLVAIISVKHPDPQYEGQTKTKLGNSEVRKIVSNIAGEQINRFFLENPDIAKAIVEKAEIASKARIAAKKARELTRRKSALDGISSLPGKLTDCSSKDASECEIYIVEGDSAGGSAKQGRDAKTQAILPLRGKILNVEKARTHRIFENQEIRSMITAFGCGIQEDVDVSKLRYHKIVIMTDADVDGSHICTFMLTFLYRFMKPVIEGGYVYIAQPPLYKVQKGKKIAYAYKEQEMDQLREEFKDGYKVQRYKGLGEMDAEQLWETTMDPHHRVLKRVTIDDAMEADSVFDMLMGEDVEPRREYIQENAVYANLDY
;
A
#
# COMPACT_ATOMS: atom_id res chain seq x y z
N MET A 1 -32.44 -29.44 17.74
CA MET A 1 -33.43 -28.36 17.56
C MET A 1 -34.58 -28.88 16.71
N SER A 2 -35.82 -28.60 17.10
CA SER A 2 -36.97 -28.91 16.25
C SER A 2 -37.05 -27.93 15.08
N GLN A 3 -37.73 -28.33 13.99
CA GLN A 3 -37.96 -27.42 12.85
C GLN A 3 -38.64 -26.10 13.25
N ASP A 4 -39.46 -26.13 14.28
CA ASP A 4 -40.14 -24.94 14.81
C ASP A 4 -39.20 -24.00 15.58
N GLU A 5 -38.15 -24.52 16.26
CA GLU A 5 -37.12 -23.69 16.92
C GLU A 5 -36.21 -22.99 15.89
N LEU A 6 -35.85 -23.71 14.83
CA LEU A 6 -35.04 -23.13 13.74
C LEU A 6 -35.80 -22.03 12.99
N GLN A 7 -37.11 -22.23 12.79
CA GLN A 7 -37.95 -21.25 12.12
C GLN A 7 -38.17 -19.99 12.95
N LYS A 8 -38.17 -20.14 14.28
CA LYS A 8 -38.26 -19.02 15.21
C LYS A 8 -36.96 -18.21 15.29
N GLU A 9 -35.79 -18.87 15.31
CA GLU A 9 -34.50 -18.20 15.24
C GLU A 9 -34.31 -17.45 13.90
N ILE A 10 -34.72 -18.02 12.77
CA ILE A 10 -34.69 -17.35 11.47
C ILE A 10 -35.58 -16.11 11.46
N LEU A 11 -36.77 -16.18 12.01
CA LEU A 11 -37.69 -15.05 12.12
C LEU A 11 -37.14 -13.95 13.06
N GLU A 12 -36.55 -14.34 14.19
CA GLU A 12 -35.87 -13.37 15.09
C GLU A 12 -34.65 -12.72 14.43
N PHE A 13 -33.89 -13.44 13.59
CA PHE A 13 -32.76 -12.89 12.84
C PHE A 13 -33.21 -11.93 11.72
N GLU A 14 -34.26 -12.29 10.97
CA GLU A 14 -34.87 -11.41 9.96
C GLU A 14 -35.53 -10.17 10.59
N GLU A 15 -36.12 -10.29 11.78
CA GLU A 15 -36.62 -9.13 12.55
C GLU A 15 -35.49 -8.23 13.04
N LEU A 16 -34.35 -8.79 13.50
CA LEU A 16 -33.16 -8.03 13.89
C LEU A 16 -32.48 -7.33 12.72
N GLU A 17 -32.34 -7.99 11.57
CA GLU A 17 -31.85 -7.35 10.34
C GLU A 17 -32.80 -6.24 9.85
N THR A 18 -34.08 -6.47 9.93
CA THR A 18 -35.10 -5.49 9.55
C THR A 18 -35.11 -4.28 10.51
N GLN A 19 -34.94 -4.51 11.81
CA GLN A 19 -34.80 -3.42 12.80
C GLN A 19 -33.51 -2.64 12.66
N ALA A 20 -32.40 -3.27 12.21
CA ALA A 20 -31.14 -2.61 11.98
C ALA A 20 -31.13 -1.72 10.71
N THR A 21 -32.05 -1.96 9.77
CA THR A 21 -32.08 -1.28 8.47
C THR A 21 -33.30 -0.37 8.28
N GLN A 22 -34.39 -0.55 9.04
CA GLN A 22 -35.55 0.33 8.98
C GLN A 22 -35.42 1.52 9.93
N VAL A 23 -35.43 2.72 9.37
CA VAL A 23 -35.51 3.96 10.13
C VAL A 23 -37.02 4.28 10.31
N GLU A 24 -37.51 4.27 11.56
CA GLU A 24 -38.91 4.56 11.89
C GLU A 24 -39.32 6.04 11.73
N HIS A 25 -38.35 6.93 11.38
CA HIS A 25 -38.61 8.36 11.21
C HIS A 25 -38.81 8.75 9.75
N SER A 26 -39.82 9.61 9.51
CA SER A 26 -39.98 10.27 8.22
C SER A 26 -38.80 11.22 7.99
N TYR A 27 -38.17 11.13 6.82
CA TYR A 27 -37.08 12.01 6.41
C TYR A 27 -37.64 13.42 6.13
N THR A 28 -37.31 14.37 6.99
CA THR A 28 -37.79 15.75 6.95
C THR A 28 -36.63 16.73 6.80
N ALA A 29 -36.93 18.03 6.58
CA ALA A 29 -35.89 19.05 6.50
C ALA A 29 -35.06 19.18 7.80
N ASP A 30 -35.65 18.83 8.94
CA ASP A 30 -34.98 18.88 10.25
C ASP A 30 -33.94 17.76 10.44
N ASP A 31 -34.02 16.71 9.62
CA ASP A 31 -33.04 15.62 9.62
C ASP A 31 -31.77 15.96 8.82
N ILE A 32 -31.78 17.10 8.11
CA ILE A 32 -30.62 17.57 7.34
C ILE A 32 -29.70 18.36 8.27
N GLN A 33 -28.60 17.74 8.69
CA GLN A 33 -27.55 18.41 9.46
C GLN A 33 -26.57 19.12 8.53
N VAL A 34 -26.41 20.42 8.70
CA VAL A 34 -25.37 21.22 8.04
C VAL A 34 -24.17 21.28 8.99
N LEU A 35 -23.07 20.62 8.60
CA LEU A 35 -21.82 20.66 9.35
C LEU A 35 -20.94 21.76 8.77
N GLU A 36 -20.46 22.67 9.64
CA GLU A 36 -19.60 23.77 9.25
C GLU A 36 -18.18 23.61 9.83
N GLY A 37 -17.19 24.07 9.08
CA GLY A 37 -15.80 24.17 9.53
C GLY A 37 -15.16 22.82 9.94
N LEU A 38 -14.39 22.85 11.03
CA LEU A 38 -13.60 21.71 11.50
C LEU A 38 -14.43 20.59 12.12
N GLU A 39 -15.66 20.86 12.52
CA GLU A 39 -16.57 19.86 13.08
C GLU A 39 -16.91 18.78 12.04
N ALA A 40 -17.09 19.17 10.78
CA ALA A 40 -17.31 18.25 9.66
C ALA A 40 -16.14 17.25 9.52
N VAL A 41 -14.90 17.71 9.72
CA VAL A 41 -13.69 16.87 9.65
C VAL A 41 -13.68 15.84 10.78
N ARG A 42 -13.98 16.28 12.02
CA ARG A 42 -14.02 15.39 13.19
C ARG A 42 -15.12 14.33 13.09
N LEU A 43 -16.26 14.69 12.54
CA LEU A 43 -17.39 13.77 12.40
C LEU A 43 -17.17 12.72 11.30
N ARG A 44 -16.48 13.10 10.21
CA ARG A 44 -16.22 12.25 9.04
C ARG A 44 -14.73 12.30 8.60
N PRO A 45 -13.79 11.93 9.48
CA PRO A 45 -12.36 12.04 9.19
C PRO A 45 -11.94 11.23 7.95
N GLY A 46 -12.57 10.07 7.71
CA GLY A 46 -12.29 9.23 6.54
C GLY A 46 -12.47 9.94 5.19
N MET A 47 -13.31 10.98 5.09
CA MET A 47 -13.45 11.77 3.87
C MET A 47 -12.20 12.59 3.54
N TYR A 48 -11.38 12.94 4.54
CA TYR A 48 -10.22 13.81 4.40
C TYR A 48 -8.90 13.06 4.43
N ILE A 49 -8.77 12.03 5.28
CA ILE A 49 -7.54 11.26 5.48
C ILE A 49 -7.66 9.77 5.05
N GLY A 50 -8.79 9.40 4.44
CA GLY A 50 -9.05 8.06 3.93
C GLY A 50 -9.47 7.04 4.99
N SER A 51 -8.87 7.05 6.17
CA SER A 51 -9.22 6.17 7.29
C SER A 51 -8.76 6.76 8.63
N THR A 52 -9.22 6.19 9.75
CA THR A 52 -8.71 6.49 11.10
C THR A 52 -7.78 5.41 11.64
N SER A 53 -7.32 4.50 10.79
CA SER A 53 -6.33 3.47 11.10
C SER A 53 -4.90 4.06 11.13
N VAL A 54 -3.89 3.20 11.32
CA VAL A 54 -2.45 3.55 11.22
C VAL A 54 -2.14 4.40 9.99
N ARG A 55 -2.71 4.06 8.81
CA ARG A 55 -2.50 4.82 7.57
C ARG A 55 -2.99 6.25 7.66
N GLY A 56 -4.19 6.48 8.19
CA GLY A 56 -4.72 7.84 8.37
C GLY A 56 -3.96 8.63 9.43
N LEU A 57 -3.42 7.96 10.48
CA LEU A 57 -2.56 8.58 11.47
C LEU A 57 -1.29 9.16 10.81
N HIS A 58 -0.59 8.37 9.99
CA HIS A 58 0.60 8.82 9.28
C HIS A 58 0.28 9.90 8.23
N HIS A 59 -0.93 9.89 7.66
CA HIS A 59 -1.36 10.91 6.71
C HIS A 59 -1.31 12.33 7.29
N LEU A 60 -1.55 12.51 8.61
CA LEU A 60 -1.41 13.80 9.27
C LEU A 60 0.01 14.37 9.12
N VAL A 61 1.02 13.51 9.20
CA VAL A 61 2.42 13.93 9.04
C VAL A 61 2.68 14.37 7.60
N TRP A 62 2.13 13.60 6.62
CA TRP A 62 2.31 13.91 5.20
C TRP A 62 1.74 15.26 4.82
N GLU A 63 0.57 15.63 5.33
CA GLU A 63 -0.06 16.93 5.05
C GLU A 63 0.81 18.11 5.52
N ILE A 64 1.53 17.98 6.63
CA ILE A 64 2.43 19.03 7.11
C ILE A 64 3.76 19.02 6.36
N VAL A 65 4.34 17.84 6.10
CA VAL A 65 5.58 17.69 5.32
C VAL A 65 5.39 18.23 3.90
N ASP A 66 4.27 17.90 3.24
CA ASP A 66 3.97 18.35 1.88
C ASP A 66 3.88 19.88 1.80
N ASN A 67 3.48 20.57 2.87
CA ASN A 67 3.53 22.04 2.90
C ASN A 67 4.98 22.57 2.87
N GLY A 68 5.90 21.92 3.58
CA GLY A 68 7.32 22.24 3.50
C GLY A 68 7.93 21.92 2.12
N ILE A 69 7.51 20.80 1.49
CA ILE A 69 7.89 20.46 0.12
C ILE A 69 7.37 21.50 -0.88
N ASP A 70 6.14 22.02 -0.69
CA ASP A 70 5.60 23.07 -1.56
C ASP A 70 6.42 24.38 -1.45
N GLU A 71 6.92 24.74 -0.24
CA GLU A 71 7.87 25.85 -0.05
C GLU A 71 9.18 25.59 -0.79
N ALA A 72 9.65 24.34 -0.79
CA ALA A 72 10.86 23.95 -1.51
C ALA A 72 10.66 23.98 -3.04
N LEU A 73 9.52 23.50 -3.55
CA LEU A 73 9.17 23.60 -4.97
C LEU A 73 9.02 25.05 -5.44
N ALA A 74 8.61 25.93 -4.55
CA ALA A 74 8.56 27.37 -4.79
C ALA A 74 9.96 28.03 -4.71
N GLY A 75 11.00 27.31 -4.31
CA GLY A 75 12.40 27.76 -4.25
C GLY A 75 12.77 28.50 -2.96
N PHE A 76 11.96 28.40 -1.91
CA PHE A 76 12.16 29.12 -0.65
C PHE A 76 12.66 28.25 0.49
N ALA A 77 12.44 26.94 0.44
CA ALA A 77 12.96 25.99 1.43
C ALA A 77 13.96 25.01 0.79
N ASN A 78 14.91 24.55 1.59
CA ASN A 78 15.84 23.48 1.19
C ASN A 78 16.07 22.45 2.31
N ARG A 79 15.36 22.61 3.46
CA ARG A 79 15.46 21.72 4.59
C ARG A 79 14.11 21.55 5.27
N ILE A 80 13.77 20.29 5.58
CA ILE A 80 12.59 19.94 6.37
C ILE A 80 13.04 18.90 7.40
N ASP A 81 12.80 19.20 8.68
CA ASP A 81 13.15 18.35 9.80
C ASP A 81 11.87 17.77 10.42
N VAL A 82 11.78 16.45 10.51
CA VAL A 82 10.69 15.73 11.15
C VAL A 82 11.21 15.06 12.42
N THR A 83 10.52 15.26 13.53
CA THR A 83 10.89 14.66 14.82
C THR A 83 9.67 13.98 15.43
N ILE A 84 9.85 12.75 15.90
CA ILE A 84 8.91 12.06 16.77
C ILE A 84 9.38 12.33 18.19
N GLU A 85 8.65 13.13 18.93
CA GLU A 85 8.97 13.49 20.32
C GLU A 85 8.34 12.47 21.31
N PRO A 86 8.78 12.43 22.59
CA PRO A 86 8.15 11.61 23.62
C PRO A 86 6.64 11.85 23.73
N GLY A 87 5.85 10.79 23.84
CA GLY A 87 4.38 10.83 23.87
C GLY A 87 3.74 10.87 22.49
N ASP A 88 4.50 10.46 21.45
CA ASP A 88 4.06 10.41 20.05
C ASP A 88 3.58 11.78 19.54
N ILE A 89 4.35 12.82 19.87
CA ILE A 89 4.17 14.17 19.34
C ILE A 89 5.01 14.28 18.07
N ILE A 90 4.41 14.79 17.01
CA ILE A 90 5.13 15.08 15.76
C ILE A 90 5.51 16.56 15.73
N ALA A 91 6.75 16.82 15.37
CA ALA A 91 7.26 18.16 15.07
C ALA A 91 7.81 18.17 13.64
N VAL A 92 7.29 19.05 12.79
CA VAL A 92 7.76 19.26 11.42
C VAL A 92 8.20 20.72 11.29
N ARG A 93 9.46 20.92 10.91
CA ARG A 93 10.04 22.24 10.69
C ARG A 93 10.56 22.37 9.27
N ASP A 94 10.17 23.42 8.59
CA ASP A 94 10.78 23.88 7.34
C ASP A 94 11.59 25.17 7.56
N ASN A 95 12.48 25.48 6.63
CA ASN A 95 13.22 26.73 6.57
C ASN A 95 12.75 27.64 5.41
N GLY A 96 11.47 27.58 5.06
CA GLY A 96 10.84 28.39 4.02
C GLY A 96 10.59 29.84 4.45
N ARG A 97 9.65 30.49 3.78
CA ARG A 97 9.28 31.90 4.06
C ARG A 97 8.57 32.10 5.43
N GLY A 98 8.05 31.02 5.99
CA GLY A 98 7.10 31.06 7.10
C GLY A 98 5.66 31.35 6.63
N MET A 99 4.68 30.88 7.41
CA MET A 99 3.27 31.20 7.17
C MET A 99 3.03 32.71 7.33
N PRO A 100 2.13 33.32 6.50
CA PRO A 100 1.83 34.74 6.64
C PRO A 100 1.17 35.04 7.98
N VAL A 101 1.68 36.04 8.70
CA VAL A 101 1.27 36.37 10.10
C VAL A 101 0.31 37.56 10.18
N GLY A 102 0.07 38.27 9.08
CA GLY A 102 -0.84 39.40 9.02
C GLY A 102 -2.31 39.04 9.26
N ILE A 103 -3.13 40.05 9.53
CA ILE A 103 -4.58 39.86 9.64
C ILE A 103 -5.19 39.63 8.25
N HIS A 104 -5.98 38.60 8.12
CA HIS A 104 -6.67 38.28 6.87
C HIS A 104 -7.97 39.10 6.75
N GLU A 105 -8.11 39.88 5.67
CA GLU A 105 -9.19 40.87 5.51
C GLU A 105 -10.61 40.28 5.65
N LYS A 106 -10.86 39.05 5.12
CA LYS A 106 -12.21 38.47 5.16
C LYS A 106 -12.56 37.85 6.51
N THR A 107 -11.58 37.29 7.22
CA THR A 107 -11.83 36.57 8.47
C THR A 107 -11.62 37.42 9.70
N GLY A 108 -10.85 38.51 9.61
CA GLY A 108 -10.53 39.39 10.71
C GLY A 108 -9.54 38.82 11.75
N ILE A 109 -9.06 37.58 11.54
CA ILE A 109 -8.07 36.90 12.39
C ILE A 109 -6.74 36.77 11.64
N SER A 110 -5.69 36.26 12.30
CA SER A 110 -4.39 36.07 11.64
C SER A 110 -4.48 35.07 10.48
N ALA A 111 -3.65 35.26 9.46
CA ALA A 111 -3.61 34.34 8.32
C ALA A 111 -3.22 32.94 8.77
N VAL A 112 -2.30 32.77 9.74
CA VAL A 112 -1.97 31.48 10.36
C VAL A 112 -3.22 30.83 10.93
N GLU A 113 -3.98 31.55 11.75
CA GLU A 113 -5.22 31.04 12.35
C GLU A 113 -6.26 30.68 11.26
N THR A 114 -6.39 31.53 10.22
CA THR A 114 -7.28 31.28 9.09
C THR A 114 -6.91 29.97 8.37
N ILE A 115 -5.61 29.74 8.08
CA ILE A 115 -5.13 28.51 7.41
C ILE A 115 -5.40 27.26 8.27
N MET A 116 -5.29 27.39 9.59
CA MET A 116 -5.46 26.27 10.52
C MET A 116 -6.92 25.97 10.88
N THR A 117 -7.85 26.92 10.72
CA THR A 117 -9.24 26.77 11.19
C THR A 117 -10.29 26.81 10.10
N VAL A 118 -9.96 27.36 8.93
CA VAL A 118 -10.94 27.51 7.83
C VAL A 118 -10.61 26.50 6.72
N LEU A 119 -11.59 25.66 6.40
CA LEU A 119 -11.48 24.75 5.25
C LEU A 119 -11.45 25.56 3.94
N HIS A 120 -10.68 25.06 2.98
CA HIS A 120 -10.49 25.71 1.67
C HIS A 120 -9.89 27.13 1.78
N ALA A 121 -9.05 27.35 2.79
CA ALA A 121 -8.25 28.55 2.94
C ALA A 121 -6.77 28.26 2.64
N GLY A 122 -6.13 29.06 1.80
CA GLY A 122 -4.71 28.90 1.50
C GLY A 122 -4.25 29.70 0.29
N GLY A 123 -2.93 29.94 0.20
CA GLY A 123 -2.30 30.70 -0.88
C GLY A 123 -2.12 29.93 -2.21
N LYS A 124 -2.62 28.69 -2.29
CA LYS A 124 -2.40 27.77 -3.44
C LYS A 124 -3.52 27.85 -4.50
N PHE A 125 -4.61 28.56 -4.26
CA PHE A 125 -5.74 28.69 -5.18
C PHE A 125 -5.57 29.75 -6.29
N GLY A 126 -4.67 30.69 -6.14
CA GLY A 126 -4.59 31.87 -6.99
C GLY A 126 -3.35 31.96 -7.90
N GLY A 127 -2.51 30.95 -7.99
CA GLY A 127 -1.34 30.89 -8.88
C GLY A 127 -0.21 31.93 -8.63
N GLY A 128 -0.38 32.86 -7.68
CA GLY A 128 0.59 33.92 -7.42
C GLY A 128 1.73 33.51 -6.49
N ALA A 129 1.47 32.69 -5.49
CA ALA A 129 2.44 32.30 -4.47
C ALA A 129 3.13 30.95 -4.78
N TYR A 130 2.45 30.06 -5.49
CA TYR A 130 2.95 28.73 -5.89
C TYR A 130 2.55 28.44 -7.34
N LYS A 131 3.51 28.09 -8.17
CA LYS A 131 3.27 27.66 -9.57
C LYS A 131 2.93 26.17 -9.66
N VAL A 132 3.49 25.38 -8.77
CA VAL A 132 3.30 23.93 -8.65
C VAL A 132 3.16 23.65 -7.16
N SER A 133 2.18 22.86 -6.77
CA SER A 133 1.99 22.42 -5.39
C SER A 133 1.34 21.04 -5.33
N GLY A 134 1.65 20.26 -4.30
CA GLY A 134 0.96 19.02 -3.96
C GLY A 134 -0.37 19.27 -3.24
N GLY A 135 -0.44 20.32 -2.43
CA GLY A 135 -1.63 20.72 -1.68
C GLY A 135 -2.59 21.54 -2.54
N LEU A 136 -3.62 20.91 -3.10
CA LEU A 136 -4.57 21.55 -4.03
C LEU A 136 -5.85 22.03 -3.36
N HIS A 137 -6.27 21.41 -2.27
CA HIS A 137 -7.59 21.61 -1.69
C HIS A 137 -7.65 22.65 -0.57
N GLY A 138 -6.48 23.09 -0.06
CA GLY A 138 -6.37 24.06 1.03
C GLY A 138 -7.02 23.57 2.33
N VAL A 139 -6.95 22.28 2.60
CA VAL A 139 -7.55 21.66 3.78
C VAL A 139 -6.55 20.91 4.67
N GLY A 140 -5.36 20.53 4.17
CA GLY A 140 -4.44 19.65 4.89
C GLY A 140 -4.10 20.14 6.30
N ALA A 141 -3.65 21.39 6.45
CA ALA A 141 -3.27 21.94 7.74
C ALA A 141 -4.47 22.03 8.71
N SER A 142 -5.64 22.45 8.23
CA SER A 142 -6.86 22.54 9.04
C SER A 142 -7.41 21.15 9.42
N VAL A 143 -7.25 20.15 8.57
CA VAL A 143 -7.59 18.75 8.87
C VAL A 143 -6.68 18.18 9.96
N VAL A 144 -5.35 18.42 9.89
CA VAL A 144 -4.43 18.00 10.96
C VAL A 144 -4.79 18.66 12.27
N ASN A 145 -5.11 19.95 12.25
CA ASN A 145 -5.55 20.68 13.43
C ASN A 145 -6.83 20.09 14.03
N ALA A 146 -7.86 19.86 13.21
CA ALA A 146 -9.13 19.29 13.65
C ALA A 146 -9.01 17.89 14.27
N LEU A 147 -8.05 17.08 13.80
CA LEU A 147 -7.85 15.69 14.23
C LEU A 147 -6.76 15.54 15.30
N SER A 148 -6.25 16.65 15.82
CA SER A 148 -5.27 16.68 16.90
C SER A 148 -5.92 16.97 18.26
N GLU A 149 -5.36 16.39 19.32
CA GLU A 149 -5.67 16.74 20.71
C GLU A 149 -5.28 18.19 20.96
N TRP A 150 -4.10 18.56 20.47
CA TRP A 150 -3.60 19.93 20.39
C TRP A 150 -2.63 20.08 19.22
N LEU A 151 -2.52 21.31 18.71
CA LEU A 151 -1.56 21.70 17.69
C LEU A 151 -0.95 23.05 18.00
N GLU A 152 0.35 23.19 17.76
CA GLU A 152 1.12 24.42 17.93
C GLU A 152 1.77 24.82 16.61
N VAL A 153 1.70 26.10 16.27
CA VAL A 153 2.41 26.67 15.13
C VAL A 153 3.36 27.75 15.64
N THR A 154 4.63 27.61 15.30
CA THR A 154 5.64 28.65 15.49
C THR A 154 6.10 29.13 14.11
N VAL A 155 5.99 30.41 13.84
CA VAL A 155 6.42 31.03 12.58
C VAL A 155 7.61 31.93 12.84
N TYR A 156 8.66 31.74 12.06
CA TYR A 156 9.89 32.52 12.05
C TYR A 156 9.87 33.42 10.81
N GLN A 157 9.57 34.69 11.01
CA GLN A 157 9.40 35.64 9.91
C GLN A 157 9.69 37.07 10.36
N ASP A 158 10.31 37.91 9.51
CA ASP A 158 10.55 39.33 9.71
C ASP A 158 11.27 39.66 11.02
N GLY A 159 12.26 38.84 11.39
CA GLY A 159 13.05 39.03 12.63
C GLY A 159 12.31 38.65 13.91
N LYS A 160 11.11 38.08 13.85
CA LYS A 160 10.26 37.73 14.99
C LYS A 160 9.87 36.28 14.99
N ILE A 161 9.58 35.79 16.21
CA ILE A 161 9.01 34.45 16.44
C ILE A 161 7.56 34.65 16.86
N TYR A 162 6.65 34.10 16.05
CA TYR A 162 5.21 34.14 16.33
C TYR A 162 4.77 32.76 16.78
N PHE A 163 3.79 32.69 17.68
CA PHE A 163 3.29 31.43 18.24
C PHE A 163 1.77 31.48 18.40
N ILE A 164 1.13 30.37 18.07
CA ILE A 164 -0.29 30.14 18.31
C ILE A 164 -0.48 28.64 18.65
N ARG A 165 -1.43 28.36 19.55
CA ARG A 165 -1.83 27.04 19.99
C ARG A 165 -3.31 26.81 19.79
N PHE A 166 -3.65 25.59 19.34
CA PHE A 166 -5.01 25.13 19.12
C PHE A 166 -5.29 23.92 20.00
N GLU A 167 -6.51 23.81 20.49
CA GLU A 167 -7.02 22.70 21.29
C GLU A 167 -8.51 22.46 20.98
N ASN A 168 -9.11 21.43 21.58
CA ASN A 168 -10.54 21.16 21.51
C ASN A 168 -11.11 21.08 20.09
N GLY A 169 -10.46 20.32 19.20
CA GLY A 169 -10.91 20.19 17.81
C GLY A 169 -10.50 21.32 16.90
N GLY A 170 -9.40 22.02 17.25
CA GLY A 170 -8.76 23.02 16.41
C GLY A 170 -9.11 24.46 16.72
N HIS A 171 -9.69 24.74 17.90
CA HIS A 171 -9.95 26.13 18.35
C HIS A 171 -8.69 26.78 18.90
N ALA A 172 -8.43 28.03 18.50
CA ALA A 172 -7.30 28.78 19.03
C ALA A 172 -7.49 29.05 20.53
N VAL A 173 -6.46 28.73 21.34
CA VAL A 173 -6.46 28.99 22.78
C VAL A 173 -6.29 30.51 23.06
N GLU A 174 -5.39 31.13 22.31
CA GLU A 174 -5.09 32.57 22.34
C GLU A 174 -4.80 33.04 20.91
N PRO A 175 -4.98 34.32 20.59
CA PRO A 175 -4.56 34.88 19.30
C PRO A 175 -3.05 34.71 19.07
N LEU A 176 -2.64 34.78 17.79
CA LEU A 176 -1.23 34.77 17.42
C LEU A 176 -0.43 35.82 18.18
N LYS A 177 0.63 35.42 18.87
CA LYS A 177 1.47 36.31 19.69
C LYS A 177 2.94 36.23 19.31
N ILE A 178 3.67 37.32 19.51
CA ILE A 178 5.13 37.35 19.37
C ILE A 178 5.73 36.86 20.68
N ILE A 179 6.60 35.85 20.59
CA ILE A 179 7.27 35.23 21.75
C ILE A 179 8.78 35.47 21.78
N GLY A 180 9.36 36.02 20.71
CA GLY A 180 10.80 36.27 20.63
C GLY A 180 11.25 36.88 19.32
N THR A 181 12.57 36.95 19.14
CA THR A 181 13.23 37.43 17.92
C THR A 181 14.09 36.33 17.33
N THR A 182 14.33 36.35 16.01
CA THR A 182 15.11 35.34 15.27
C THR A 182 15.78 35.94 14.03
N GLU A 183 16.85 35.32 13.58
CA GLU A 183 17.45 35.56 12.26
C GLU A 183 17.01 34.50 11.23
N GLU A 184 16.33 33.46 11.68
CA GLU A 184 15.85 32.36 10.83
C GLU A 184 14.48 32.64 10.24
N THR A 185 14.14 31.94 9.16
CA THR A 185 12.80 31.91 8.57
C THR A 185 12.26 30.48 8.57
N GLY A 186 10.93 30.34 8.41
CA GLY A 186 10.28 29.05 8.28
C GLY A 186 9.09 28.85 9.19
N THR A 187 8.58 27.63 9.21
CA THR A 187 7.46 27.24 10.07
C THR A 187 7.80 25.96 10.84
N LEU A 188 7.42 25.91 12.09
CA LEU A 188 7.41 24.70 12.91
C LEU A 188 5.98 24.40 13.31
N VAL A 189 5.49 23.23 12.93
CA VAL A 189 4.19 22.69 13.36
C VAL A 189 4.45 21.51 14.28
N ARG A 190 3.89 21.57 15.50
CA ARG A 190 3.91 20.47 16.47
C ARG A 190 2.48 20.05 16.77
N PHE A 191 2.21 18.75 16.76
CA PHE A 191 0.86 18.26 17.03
C PHE A 191 0.87 16.89 17.68
N LYS A 192 -0.20 16.60 18.39
CA LYS A 192 -0.48 15.28 18.98
C LYS A 192 -1.84 14.79 18.47
N ALA A 193 -1.87 13.64 17.86
CA ALA A 193 -3.10 13.04 17.34
C ALA A 193 -4.13 12.80 18.46
N ASP A 194 -5.41 13.01 18.14
CA ASP A 194 -6.51 12.85 19.11
C ASP A 194 -6.87 11.35 19.27
N PRO A 195 -6.68 10.76 20.47
CA PRO A 195 -7.00 9.35 20.71
C PRO A 195 -8.52 9.04 20.65
N THR A 196 -9.37 10.05 20.70
CA THR A 196 -10.82 9.85 20.53
C THR A 196 -11.20 9.61 19.07
N ILE A 197 -10.37 10.05 18.13
CA ILE A 197 -10.50 9.83 16.68
C ILE A 197 -9.73 8.58 16.26
N PHE A 198 -8.45 8.48 16.64
CA PHE A 198 -7.56 7.37 16.31
C PHE A 198 -7.62 6.31 17.42
N LYS A 199 -8.68 5.50 17.40
CA LYS A 199 -8.97 4.52 18.47
C LYS A 199 -8.05 3.29 18.43
N ASP A 200 -7.52 2.95 17.27
CA ASP A 200 -6.67 1.77 17.09
C ASP A 200 -5.28 2.02 17.67
N THR A 201 -4.69 3.17 17.35
CA THR A 201 -3.37 3.61 17.84
C THR A 201 -3.13 5.08 17.56
N THR A 202 -2.34 5.73 18.42
CA THR A 202 -1.74 7.06 18.19
C THR A 202 -0.22 6.97 18.07
N VAL A 203 0.35 5.76 18.06
CA VAL A 203 1.79 5.53 17.99
C VAL A 203 2.24 5.57 16.53
N TYR A 204 3.21 6.43 16.24
CA TYR A 204 3.79 6.55 14.90
C TYR A 204 4.84 5.47 14.67
N ASP A 205 4.75 4.82 13.51
CA ASP A 205 5.77 3.88 13.04
C ASP A 205 6.91 4.63 12.36
N TYR A 206 8.14 4.41 12.85
CA TYR A 206 9.34 5.10 12.36
C TYR A 206 9.65 4.72 10.91
N GLU A 207 9.56 3.43 10.56
CA GLU A 207 9.94 2.96 9.22
C GLU A 207 8.97 3.43 8.14
N THR A 208 7.71 3.52 8.46
CA THR A 208 6.70 4.13 7.57
C THR A 208 7.04 5.59 7.25
N LEU A 209 7.39 6.39 8.29
CA LEU A 209 7.81 7.77 8.09
C LEU A 209 9.15 7.86 7.33
N ASN A 210 10.09 7.00 7.68
CA ASN A 210 11.42 6.92 7.10
C ASN A 210 11.39 6.63 5.60
N SER A 211 10.64 5.64 5.19
CA SER A 211 10.47 5.25 3.79
C SER A 211 9.88 6.39 2.95
N ARG A 212 8.86 7.07 3.45
CA ARG A 212 8.23 8.18 2.73
C ARG A 212 9.12 9.41 2.63
N LEU A 213 9.84 9.78 3.70
CA LEU A 213 10.77 10.92 3.66
C LEU A 213 11.94 10.67 2.71
N ARG A 214 12.48 9.45 2.70
CA ARG A 214 13.50 9.03 1.70
C ARG A 214 12.98 9.19 0.27
N GLN A 215 11.75 8.74 0.00
CA GLN A 215 11.10 8.89 -1.29
C GLN A 215 10.99 10.35 -1.71
N LEU A 216 10.50 11.22 -0.81
CA LEU A 216 10.38 12.65 -1.08
C LEU A 216 11.74 13.32 -1.34
N ALA A 217 12.80 12.87 -0.65
CA ALA A 217 14.15 13.37 -0.90
C ALA A 217 14.67 12.98 -2.30
N PHE A 218 14.38 11.78 -2.79
CA PHE A 218 14.69 11.40 -4.17
C PHE A 218 13.93 12.19 -5.22
N LEU A 219 12.66 12.51 -4.96
CA LEU A 219 11.80 13.26 -5.89
C LEU A 219 12.15 14.76 -5.97
N ASN A 220 12.87 15.28 -4.98
CA ASN A 220 13.20 16.69 -4.85
C ASN A 220 14.71 16.88 -4.68
N LYS A 221 15.42 17.06 -5.80
CA LYS A 221 16.86 17.31 -5.79
C LYS A 221 17.23 18.43 -4.82
N ASP A 222 18.34 18.27 -4.11
CA ASP A 222 18.93 19.27 -3.22
C ASP A 222 18.15 19.59 -1.94
N ILE A 223 16.95 19.03 -1.72
CA ILE A 223 16.23 19.18 -0.46
C ILE A 223 16.80 18.19 0.56
N ARG A 224 17.09 18.70 1.75
CA ARG A 224 17.48 17.89 2.91
C ARG A 224 16.27 17.56 3.76
N LEU A 225 16.00 16.28 3.95
CA LEU A 225 14.94 15.78 4.81
C LEU A 225 15.56 14.98 5.95
N THR A 226 15.22 15.32 7.20
CA THR A 226 15.67 14.55 8.36
C THR A 226 14.49 13.92 9.09
N LEU A 227 14.72 12.74 9.66
CA LEU A 227 13.80 12.09 10.59
C LEU A 227 14.55 11.69 11.84
N THR A 228 14.07 12.13 13.00
CA THR A 228 14.68 11.79 14.30
C THR A 228 13.62 11.27 15.24
N ASP A 229 13.81 10.08 15.78
CA ASP A 229 12.98 9.53 16.86
C ASP A 229 13.58 9.87 18.21
N LYS A 230 12.90 10.71 18.98
CA LYS A 230 13.30 11.14 20.33
C LYS A 230 12.47 10.47 21.44
N ARG A 231 11.66 9.46 21.10
CA ARG A 231 10.89 8.72 22.11
C ARG A 231 11.80 7.97 23.09
N THR A 232 12.98 7.59 22.61
CA THR A 232 14.05 7.01 23.42
C THR A 232 15.33 7.83 23.26
N SER A 233 16.27 7.73 24.23
CA SER A 233 17.56 8.45 24.18
C SER A 233 18.43 8.04 22.98
N ASP A 234 18.32 6.80 22.55
CA ASP A 234 19.12 6.19 21.48
C ASP A 234 18.26 5.89 20.24
N GLY A 235 17.16 6.65 20.05
CA GLY A 235 16.26 6.49 18.92
C GLY A 235 16.95 6.75 17.58
N PRO A 236 16.48 6.10 16.50
CA PRO A 236 17.07 6.23 15.18
C PRO A 236 16.94 7.66 14.62
N SER A 237 17.95 8.04 13.81
CA SER A 237 17.95 9.31 13.09
C SER A 237 18.51 9.10 11.69
N ASN A 238 17.75 9.57 10.69
CA ASN A 238 18.13 9.51 9.28
C ASN A 238 18.16 10.92 8.68
N ASP A 239 19.06 11.11 7.72
CA ASP A 239 19.31 12.35 7.02
C ASP A 239 19.44 12.06 5.52
N TYR A 240 18.53 12.59 4.73
CA TYR A 240 18.41 12.34 3.30
C TYR A 240 18.66 13.59 2.49
N LYS A 241 19.59 13.50 1.54
CA LYS A 241 19.81 14.50 0.51
C LYS A 241 20.37 13.80 -0.73
N TYR A 242 19.65 13.86 -1.84
CA TYR A 242 20.02 13.20 -3.09
C TYR A 242 20.18 14.22 -4.20
N GLU A 243 21.42 14.41 -4.65
CA GLU A 243 21.75 15.40 -5.71
C GLU A 243 21.37 14.86 -7.10
N GLY A 244 21.42 13.57 -7.32
CA GLY A 244 20.99 12.91 -8.57
C GLY A 244 19.47 12.71 -8.69
N GLY A 245 18.71 12.95 -7.63
CA GLY A 245 17.25 12.90 -7.66
C GLY A 245 16.69 11.56 -8.11
N ILE A 246 15.79 11.52 -9.10
CA ILE A 246 15.16 10.28 -9.57
C ILE A 246 16.12 9.31 -10.27
N ILE A 247 17.30 9.74 -10.69
CA ILE A 247 18.36 8.86 -11.19
C ILE A 247 18.88 7.98 -10.05
N GLU A 248 19.24 8.60 -8.92
CA GLU A 248 19.67 7.87 -7.73
C GLU A 248 18.54 6.99 -7.18
N TYR A 249 17.29 7.41 -7.35
CA TYR A 249 16.13 6.62 -6.94
C TYR A 249 16.03 5.31 -7.73
N VAL A 250 16.18 5.35 -9.05
CA VAL A 250 16.20 4.14 -9.89
C VAL A 250 17.39 3.25 -9.53
N GLN A 251 18.56 3.83 -9.26
CA GLN A 251 19.74 3.07 -8.80
C GLN A 251 19.50 2.42 -7.43
N PHE A 252 18.85 3.13 -6.51
CA PHE A 252 18.46 2.60 -5.20
C PHE A 252 17.49 1.40 -5.34
N LEU A 253 16.50 1.49 -6.21
CA LEU A 253 15.54 0.41 -6.49
C LEU A 253 16.18 -0.81 -7.18
N ASN A 254 17.29 -0.60 -7.88
CA ASN A 254 18.08 -1.66 -8.51
C ASN A 254 19.30 -2.09 -7.68
N LYS A 255 19.51 -1.55 -6.47
CA LYS A 255 20.71 -1.81 -5.64
C LYS A 255 21.02 -3.30 -5.50
N ASN A 256 19.97 -4.12 -5.40
CA ASN A 256 20.06 -5.56 -5.16
C ASN A 256 19.75 -6.39 -6.43
N LYS A 257 19.84 -5.79 -7.62
CA LYS A 257 19.53 -6.44 -8.90
C LYS A 257 20.69 -6.30 -9.88
N SER A 258 20.93 -7.33 -10.64
CA SER A 258 21.90 -7.26 -11.75
C SER A 258 21.33 -6.40 -12.89
N THR A 259 21.88 -5.23 -13.09
CA THR A 259 21.43 -4.33 -14.15
C THR A 259 22.04 -4.68 -15.51
N ILE A 260 21.26 -4.48 -16.59
CA ILE A 260 21.75 -4.68 -17.98
C ILE A 260 22.85 -3.66 -18.32
N SER A 261 22.79 -2.49 -17.71
CA SER A 261 23.76 -1.41 -17.89
C SER A 261 23.85 -0.57 -16.62
N ASP A 262 25.03 -0.08 -16.30
CA ASP A 262 25.25 0.87 -15.20
C ASP A 262 24.60 2.24 -15.48
N LYS A 263 24.34 2.56 -16.75
CA LYS A 263 23.73 3.83 -17.15
C LYS A 263 22.22 3.80 -16.92
N VAL A 264 21.72 4.79 -16.20
CA VAL A 264 20.29 5.12 -16.11
C VAL A 264 19.92 5.98 -17.31
N ILE A 265 18.83 5.64 -18.00
CA ILE A 265 18.25 6.49 -19.04
C ILE A 265 17.47 7.58 -18.32
N TYR A 266 17.88 8.83 -18.52
CA TYR A 266 17.23 9.99 -17.93
C TYR A 266 16.67 10.90 -19.00
N VAL A 267 15.46 11.39 -18.77
CA VAL A 267 14.69 12.24 -19.68
C VAL A 267 14.11 13.38 -18.87
N GLU A 268 14.26 14.60 -19.35
CA GLU A 268 13.66 15.79 -18.73
C GLU A 268 13.18 16.74 -19.82
N GLY A 269 12.03 17.36 -19.62
CA GLY A 269 11.54 18.38 -20.55
C GLY A 269 10.36 19.16 -20.00
N LEU A 270 10.24 20.40 -20.47
CA LEU A 270 9.16 21.31 -20.17
C LEU A 270 8.35 21.55 -21.46
N GLN A 271 7.07 21.24 -21.42
CA GLN A 271 6.14 21.52 -22.51
C GLN A 271 4.80 22.02 -21.93
N ASP A 272 4.26 23.08 -22.48
CA ASP A 272 2.97 23.69 -22.09
C ASP A 272 2.87 24.02 -20.57
N GLY A 273 4.00 24.38 -19.94
CA GLY A 273 4.07 24.66 -18.49
C GLY A 273 4.15 23.41 -17.60
N ILE A 274 4.16 22.22 -18.20
CA ILE A 274 4.26 20.94 -17.49
C ILE A 274 5.69 20.41 -17.62
N LEU A 275 6.36 20.21 -16.47
CA LEU A 275 7.68 19.57 -16.42
C LEU A 275 7.49 18.07 -16.28
N ALA A 276 8.13 17.30 -17.13
CA ALA A 276 8.17 15.84 -17.05
C ALA A 276 9.60 15.35 -16.90
N GLU A 277 9.85 14.53 -15.89
CA GLU A 277 11.12 13.85 -15.65
C GLU A 277 10.86 12.35 -15.65
N VAL A 278 11.71 11.58 -16.31
CA VAL A 278 11.65 10.11 -16.30
C VAL A 278 13.06 9.56 -16.13
N ALA A 279 13.25 8.66 -15.18
CA ALA A 279 14.45 7.86 -15.06
C ALA A 279 14.08 6.38 -15.19
N LEU A 280 14.85 5.61 -15.97
CA LEU A 280 14.60 4.19 -16.15
C LEU A 280 15.89 3.40 -16.32
N GLN A 281 15.85 2.15 -15.90
CA GLN A 281 16.95 1.18 -16.04
C GLN A 281 16.39 -0.22 -16.11
N TYR A 282 17.03 -1.10 -16.86
CA TYR A 282 16.66 -2.51 -16.96
C TYR A 282 17.59 -3.38 -16.13
N ASN A 283 17.02 -4.39 -15.48
CA ASN A 283 17.73 -5.46 -14.79
C ASN A 283 17.42 -6.82 -15.43
N ASP A 284 18.07 -7.88 -14.97
CA ASP A 284 17.92 -9.24 -15.50
C ASP A 284 16.66 -9.95 -14.99
N GLY A 285 15.98 -9.39 -13.98
CA GLY A 285 14.73 -9.91 -13.41
C GLY A 285 13.55 -9.93 -14.39
N TYR A 286 12.45 -10.49 -13.95
CA TYR A 286 11.23 -10.65 -14.76
C TYR A 286 10.11 -9.69 -14.37
N GLN A 287 10.19 -9.11 -13.19
CA GLN A 287 9.20 -8.15 -12.68
C GLN A 287 9.50 -6.73 -13.17
N SER A 288 8.47 -5.93 -13.27
CA SER A 288 8.62 -4.49 -13.54
C SER A 288 8.20 -3.68 -12.33
N SER A 289 8.96 -2.64 -12.01
CA SER A 289 8.67 -1.67 -10.97
C SER A 289 8.55 -0.28 -11.61
N ILE A 290 7.34 0.14 -11.90
CA ILE A 290 7.06 1.45 -12.51
C ILE A 290 6.31 2.27 -11.49
N TYR A 291 6.87 3.41 -11.09
CA TYR A 291 6.29 4.32 -10.12
C TYR A 291 6.09 5.69 -10.74
N SER A 292 4.88 6.19 -10.63
CA SER A 292 4.48 7.46 -11.22
C SER A 292 4.03 8.46 -10.16
N PHE A 293 4.45 9.72 -10.35
CA PHE A 293 4.21 10.82 -9.43
C PHE A 293 3.70 12.05 -10.17
N CYS A 294 2.79 12.78 -9.55
CA CYS A 294 2.42 14.11 -9.98
C CYS A 294 2.48 15.07 -8.79
N ASN A 295 3.27 16.14 -8.89
CA ASN A 295 3.54 17.08 -7.80
C ASN A 295 3.96 16.36 -6.50
N ASN A 296 4.87 15.38 -6.61
CA ASN A 296 5.40 14.52 -5.54
C ASN A 296 4.38 13.55 -4.89
N ILE A 297 3.13 13.54 -5.37
CA ILE A 297 2.11 12.60 -4.92
C ILE A 297 2.23 11.31 -5.73
N HIS A 298 2.33 10.18 -5.05
CA HIS A 298 2.38 8.86 -5.69
C HIS A 298 1.02 8.48 -6.26
N THR A 299 0.95 8.34 -7.57
CA THR A 299 -0.26 7.92 -8.30
C THR A 299 -0.21 6.40 -8.49
N HIS A 300 -0.50 5.65 -7.43
CA HIS A 300 -0.31 4.19 -7.44
C HIS A 300 -1.25 3.43 -8.40
N GLU A 301 -2.33 4.06 -8.86
CA GLU A 301 -3.18 3.56 -9.94
C GLU A 301 -2.76 4.11 -11.32
N GLY A 302 -1.59 4.77 -11.40
CA GLY A 302 -1.05 5.33 -12.63
C GLY A 302 -1.76 6.60 -13.09
N GLY A 303 -2.04 6.68 -14.37
CA GLY A 303 -2.71 7.80 -15.01
C GLY A 303 -2.07 8.17 -16.36
N TYR A 304 -2.49 9.28 -16.93
CA TYR A 304 -2.08 9.65 -18.29
C TYR A 304 -0.59 9.90 -18.48
N HIS A 305 0.16 10.27 -17.43
CA HIS A 305 1.63 10.41 -17.49
C HIS A 305 2.32 9.06 -17.66
N GLU A 306 1.89 8.04 -16.94
CA GLU A 306 2.40 6.67 -17.04
C GLU A 306 2.03 6.05 -18.40
N ASP A 307 0.77 6.21 -18.84
CA ASP A 307 0.34 5.80 -20.18
C ASP A 307 1.21 6.39 -21.28
N GLY A 308 1.48 7.71 -21.19
CA GLY A 308 2.33 8.43 -22.14
C GLY A 308 3.74 7.87 -22.21
N PHE A 309 4.34 7.58 -21.06
CA PHE A 309 5.65 6.95 -20.95
C PHE A 309 5.66 5.54 -21.56
N ARG A 310 4.71 4.68 -21.16
CA ARG A 310 4.61 3.28 -21.66
C ARG A 310 4.46 3.23 -23.17
N MET A 311 3.63 4.13 -23.74
CA MET A 311 3.46 4.25 -25.20
C MET A 311 4.75 4.69 -25.88
N ALA A 312 5.47 5.70 -25.33
CA ALA A 312 6.71 6.20 -25.89
C ALA A 312 7.79 5.12 -25.88
N LEU A 313 8.02 4.48 -24.74
CA LEU A 313 9.03 3.43 -24.57
C LEU A 313 8.80 2.27 -25.55
N THR A 314 7.56 1.78 -25.61
CA THR A 314 7.19 0.68 -26.53
C THR A 314 7.43 1.06 -27.98
N ARG A 315 7.08 2.29 -28.38
CA ARG A 315 7.32 2.81 -29.73
C ARG A 315 8.82 2.91 -30.04
N CYS A 316 9.62 3.46 -29.12
CA CYS A 316 11.07 3.61 -29.31
C CYS A 316 11.77 2.26 -29.48
N ILE A 317 11.45 1.27 -28.63
CA ILE A 317 12.03 -0.07 -28.70
C ILE A 317 11.64 -0.77 -30.02
N ASN A 318 10.36 -0.72 -30.40
CA ASN A 318 9.91 -1.29 -31.68
C ASN A 318 10.57 -0.60 -32.89
N THR A 319 10.70 0.73 -32.85
CA THR A 319 11.33 1.48 -33.93
C THR A 319 12.81 1.10 -34.06
N TYR A 320 13.54 1.05 -32.93
CA TYR A 320 14.94 0.64 -32.91
C TYR A 320 15.11 -0.80 -33.41
N ALA A 321 14.30 -1.74 -32.90
CA ALA A 321 14.35 -3.14 -33.29
C ALA A 321 14.11 -3.36 -34.81
N LYS A 322 13.13 -2.66 -35.39
CA LYS A 322 12.83 -2.73 -36.85
C LYS A 322 13.91 -2.11 -37.69
N ASN A 323 14.44 -0.96 -37.29
CA ASN A 323 15.49 -0.25 -38.05
C ASN A 323 16.81 -1.03 -38.07
N ASN A 324 17.09 -1.81 -37.03
CA ASN A 324 18.28 -2.65 -36.93
C ASN A 324 18.04 -4.12 -37.33
N ASN A 325 16.88 -4.46 -37.92
CA ASN A 325 16.50 -5.79 -38.38
C ASN A 325 16.55 -6.86 -37.27
N MET A 326 16.33 -6.48 -36.01
CA MET A 326 16.28 -7.41 -34.87
C MET A 326 14.96 -8.18 -34.83
N ILE A 327 13.85 -7.54 -35.24
CA ILE A 327 12.54 -8.18 -35.41
C ILE A 327 12.06 -7.99 -36.84
N LYS A 328 11.15 -8.85 -37.31
CA LYS A 328 10.57 -8.72 -38.65
C LYS A 328 9.68 -7.50 -38.74
N LYS A 329 9.49 -6.96 -39.95
CA LYS A 329 8.71 -5.74 -40.19
C LYS A 329 7.24 -5.86 -39.78
N ASP A 330 6.68 -7.06 -39.88
CA ASP A 330 5.31 -7.41 -39.49
C ASP A 330 5.16 -7.83 -38.02
N GLU A 331 6.26 -8.03 -37.30
CA GLU A 331 6.28 -8.32 -35.87
C GLU A 331 6.33 -7.03 -35.05
N SER A 332 5.79 -7.07 -33.83
CA SER A 332 5.89 -6.00 -32.85
C SER A 332 5.91 -6.54 -31.42
N LEU A 333 6.72 -5.93 -30.59
CA LEU A 333 6.78 -6.17 -29.15
C LEU A 333 5.61 -5.44 -28.47
N SER A 334 4.91 -6.10 -27.56
CA SER A 334 3.84 -5.52 -26.76
C SER A 334 4.41 -4.68 -25.61
N GLN A 335 3.55 -3.90 -24.93
CA GLN A 335 3.93 -3.20 -23.71
C GLN A 335 4.41 -4.16 -22.62
N ASP A 336 3.80 -5.35 -22.51
CA ASP A 336 4.20 -6.38 -21.55
C ASP A 336 5.59 -6.95 -21.83
N ASP A 337 5.94 -7.12 -23.10
CA ASP A 337 7.27 -7.60 -23.50
C ASP A 337 8.35 -6.57 -23.13
N VAL A 338 8.02 -5.29 -23.29
CA VAL A 338 8.93 -4.16 -23.05
C VAL A 338 9.15 -3.87 -21.57
N LYS A 339 8.17 -4.14 -20.72
CA LYS A 339 8.26 -3.84 -19.27
C LYS A 339 9.05 -4.87 -18.46
N GLU A 340 9.35 -6.07 -19.00
CA GLU A 340 10.06 -7.13 -18.25
C GLU A 340 11.44 -6.65 -17.78
N GLY A 341 11.66 -6.66 -16.46
CA GLY A 341 12.90 -6.17 -15.82
C GLY A 341 13.08 -4.66 -15.81
N LEU A 342 12.03 -3.90 -16.12
CA LEU A 342 12.08 -2.43 -16.13
C LEU A 342 11.87 -1.87 -14.72
N VAL A 343 12.76 -1.00 -14.28
CA VAL A 343 12.54 -0.08 -13.15
C VAL A 343 12.46 1.33 -13.71
N ALA A 344 11.36 2.04 -13.45
CA ALA A 344 11.14 3.38 -13.94
C ALA A 344 10.45 4.27 -12.90
N ILE A 345 10.91 5.52 -12.83
CA ILE A 345 10.29 6.60 -12.08
C ILE A 345 9.80 7.64 -13.07
N ILE A 346 8.54 8.01 -13.00
CA ILE A 346 7.93 9.06 -13.81
C ILE A 346 7.46 10.16 -12.86
N SER A 347 8.03 11.35 -12.97
CA SER A 347 7.66 12.51 -12.15
C SER A 347 7.17 13.64 -13.06
N VAL A 348 5.97 14.11 -12.80
CA VAL A 348 5.37 15.24 -13.52
C VAL A 348 5.07 16.36 -12.54
N LYS A 349 5.44 17.60 -12.89
CA LYS A 349 5.05 18.82 -12.18
C LYS A 349 4.04 19.56 -13.02
N HIS A 350 2.80 19.59 -12.54
CA HIS A 350 1.65 20.15 -13.24
C HIS A 350 1.09 21.35 -12.46
N PRO A 351 0.81 22.50 -13.09
CA PRO A 351 0.29 23.67 -12.40
C PRO A 351 -1.16 23.48 -11.88
N ASP A 352 -1.96 22.66 -12.55
CA ASP A 352 -3.35 22.39 -12.20
C ASP A 352 -3.68 20.89 -12.38
N PRO A 353 -3.17 20.00 -11.49
CA PRO A 353 -3.39 18.56 -11.62
C PRO A 353 -4.81 18.17 -11.22
N GLN A 354 -5.41 17.30 -12.01
CA GLN A 354 -6.72 16.70 -11.75
C GLN A 354 -6.53 15.21 -11.42
N TYR A 355 -7.10 14.78 -10.31
CA TYR A 355 -7.01 13.39 -9.86
C TYR A 355 -8.39 12.73 -9.83
N GLU A 356 -8.41 11.42 -10.05
CA GLU A 356 -9.58 10.61 -9.79
C GLU A 356 -9.70 10.39 -8.27
N GLY A 357 -10.66 11.08 -7.62
CA GLY A 357 -10.92 10.99 -6.18
C GLY A 357 -10.01 11.79 -5.26
N GLN A 358 -10.42 11.90 -3.99
CA GLN A 358 -9.74 12.67 -2.95
C GLN A 358 -8.36 12.09 -2.56
N THR A 359 -8.20 10.79 -2.67
CA THR A 359 -6.96 10.09 -2.32
C THR A 359 -5.83 10.27 -3.36
N LYS A 360 -6.11 10.98 -4.46
CA LYS A 360 -5.15 11.37 -5.51
C LYS A 360 -4.39 10.18 -6.14
N THR A 361 -5.04 9.03 -6.23
CA THR A 361 -4.41 7.75 -6.64
C THR A 361 -4.08 7.67 -8.11
N LYS A 362 -4.78 8.45 -8.97
CA LYS A 362 -4.64 8.41 -10.41
C LYS A 362 -4.73 9.80 -11.02
N LEU A 363 -3.81 10.12 -11.94
CA LEU A 363 -3.80 11.41 -12.65
C LEU A 363 -4.76 11.40 -13.84
N GLY A 364 -5.72 12.34 -13.84
CA GLY A 364 -6.80 12.46 -14.83
C GLY A 364 -6.53 13.46 -15.98
N ASN A 365 -5.44 14.19 -15.98
CA ASN A 365 -5.08 15.18 -17.01
C ASN A 365 -4.68 14.51 -18.33
N SER A 366 -5.59 14.46 -19.31
CA SER A 366 -5.39 13.75 -20.59
C SER A 366 -4.28 14.32 -21.47
N GLU A 367 -4.02 15.64 -21.41
CA GLU A 367 -2.95 16.34 -22.13
C GLU A 367 -1.58 15.83 -21.76
N VAL A 368 -1.37 15.40 -20.51
CA VAL A 368 -0.10 14.90 -19.98
C VAL A 368 0.39 13.67 -20.75
N ARG A 369 -0.54 12.81 -21.23
CA ARG A 369 -0.20 11.62 -22.05
C ARG A 369 0.65 12.01 -23.26
N LYS A 370 0.20 13.02 -24.00
CA LYS A 370 0.91 13.46 -25.21
C LYS A 370 2.24 14.13 -24.89
N ILE A 371 2.26 14.97 -23.85
CA ILE A 371 3.45 15.71 -23.40
C ILE A 371 4.54 14.73 -22.98
N VAL A 372 4.26 13.81 -22.06
CA VAL A 372 5.22 12.79 -21.61
C VAL A 372 5.66 11.89 -22.77
N SER A 373 4.72 11.48 -23.64
CA SER A 373 5.05 10.64 -24.81
C SER A 373 5.98 11.33 -25.80
N ASN A 374 5.86 12.64 -25.98
CA ASN A 374 6.76 13.41 -26.87
C ASN A 374 8.15 13.54 -26.25
N ILE A 375 8.21 14.05 -25.02
CA ILE A 375 9.48 14.29 -24.31
C ILE A 375 10.27 12.98 -24.15
N ALA A 376 9.62 11.93 -23.65
CA ALA A 376 10.25 10.63 -23.46
C ALA A 376 10.65 9.99 -24.82
N GLY A 377 9.77 10.06 -25.81
CA GLY A 377 10.04 9.46 -27.13
C GLY A 377 11.24 10.04 -27.83
N GLU A 378 11.41 11.37 -27.83
CA GLU A 378 12.55 12.05 -28.44
C GLU A 378 13.87 11.67 -27.77
N GLN A 379 13.92 11.78 -26.44
CA GLN A 379 15.18 11.61 -25.71
C GLN A 379 15.56 10.13 -25.55
N ILE A 380 14.61 9.20 -25.42
CA ILE A 380 14.90 7.74 -25.42
C ILE A 380 15.47 7.33 -26.79
N ASN A 381 14.88 7.81 -27.90
CA ASN A 381 15.43 7.53 -29.23
C ASN A 381 16.86 8.06 -29.40
N ARG A 382 17.14 9.27 -28.93
CA ARG A 382 18.50 9.83 -28.93
C ARG A 382 19.43 8.97 -28.09
N PHE A 383 19.05 8.58 -26.88
CA PHE A 383 19.84 7.71 -26.03
C PHE A 383 20.17 6.36 -26.69
N PHE A 384 19.22 5.76 -27.40
CA PHE A 384 19.44 4.48 -28.11
C PHE A 384 20.44 4.63 -29.27
N LEU A 385 20.44 5.77 -29.98
CA LEU A 385 21.41 6.05 -31.01
C LEU A 385 22.81 6.28 -30.43
N GLU A 386 22.91 6.96 -29.30
CA GLU A 386 24.18 7.23 -28.61
C GLU A 386 24.73 5.99 -27.86
N ASN A 387 23.87 5.03 -27.50
CA ASN A 387 24.24 3.83 -26.73
C ASN A 387 23.68 2.54 -27.39
N PRO A 388 24.17 2.17 -28.60
CA PRO A 388 23.60 1.07 -29.37
C PRO A 388 23.68 -0.29 -28.67
N ASP A 389 24.73 -0.54 -27.89
CA ASP A 389 24.90 -1.82 -27.15
C ASP A 389 23.83 -1.97 -26.10
N ILE A 390 23.50 -0.90 -25.35
CA ILE A 390 22.45 -0.90 -24.35
C ILE A 390 21.07 -1.08 -25.00
N ALA A 391 20.81 -0.33 -26.08
CA ALA A 391 19.58 -0.44 -26.84
C ALA A 391 19.36 -1.87 -27.38
N LYS A 392 20.42 -2.49 -27.90
CA LYS A 392 20.40 -3.88 -28.38
C LYS A 392 20.06 -4.86 -27.25
N ALA A 393 20.72 -4.74 -26.08
CA ALA A 393 20.46 -5.61 -24.94
C ALA A 393 19.02 -5.48 -24.42
N ILE A 394 18.46 -4.28 -24.40
CA ILE A 394 17.05 -4.03 -24.03
C ILE A 394 16.10 -4.72 -25.04
N VAL A 395 16.36 -4.60 -26.34
CA VAL A 395 15.53 -5.24 -27.37
C VAL A 395 15.62 -6.74 -27.27
N GLU A 396 16.82 -7.32 -27.09
CA GLU A 396 17.01 -8.78 -26.93
C GLU A 396 16.23 -9.32 -25.72
N LYS A 397 16.23 -8.57 -24.59
CA LYS A 397 15.43 -8.93 -23.42
C LYS A 397 13.93 -8.92 -23.74
N ALA A 398 13.43 -7.86 -24.39
CA ALA A 398 12.03 -7.74 -24.76
C ALA A 398 11.61 -8.84 -25.79
N GLU A 399 12.50 -9.26 -26.70
CA GLU A 399 12.25 -10.39 -27.60
C GLU A 399 12.11 -11.71 -26.82
N ILE A 400 12.97 -11.94 -25.83
CA ILE A 400 12.92 -13.15 -25.00
C ILE A 400 11.59 -13.16 -24.22
N ALA A 401 11.18 -12.01 -23.67
CA ALA A 401 9.88 -11.85 -23.00
C ALA A 401 8.72 -12.16 -23.95
N SER A 402 8.75 -11.63 -25.18
CA SER A 402 7.73 -11.88 -26.21
C SER A 402 7.60 -13.37 -26.55
N LYS A 403 8.73 -14.04 -26.76
CA LYS A 403 8.74 -15.50 -27.03
C LYS A 403 8.14 -16.28 -25.86
N ALA A 404 8.48 -15.91 -24.63
CA ALA A 404 7.94 -16.51 -23.40
C ALA A 404 6.42 -16.28 -23.26
N ARG A 405 5.93 -15.07 -23.52
CA ARG A 405 4.50 -14.72 -23.48
C ARG A 405 3.71 -15.49 -24.53
N ILE A 406 4.21 -15.57 -25.77
CA ILE A 406 3.57 -16.33 -26.84
C ILE A 406 3.48 -17.82 -26.48
N ALA A 407 4.55 -18.39 -25.93
CA ALA A 407 4.56 -19.78 -25.47
C ALA A 407 3.54 -20.01 -24.33
N ALA A 408 3.48 -19.08 -23.36
CA ALA A 408 2.50 -19.13 -22.27
C ALA A 408 1.06 -19.04 -22.78
N LYS A 409 0.78 -18.14 -23.73
CA LYS A 409 -0.54 -18.03 -24.36
C LYS A 409 -0.95 -19.32 -25.06
N LYS A 410 -0.04 -19.92 -25.83
CA LYS A 410 -0.29 -21.20 -26.52
C LYS A 410 -0.56 -22.33 -25.51
N ALA A 411 0.18 -22.39 -24.41
CA ALA A 411 -0.06 -23.36 -23.34
C ALA A 411 -1.44 -23.18 -22.68
N ARG A 412 -1.86 -21.94 -22.40
CA ARG A 412 -3.21 -21.63 -21.89
C ARG A 412 -4.31 -22.06 -22.85
N GLU A 413 -4.18 -21.76 -24.15
CA GLU A 413 -5.16 -22.13 -25.17
C GLU A 413 -5.31 -23.65 -25.29
N LEU A 414 -4.20 -24.40 -25.23
CA LEU A 414 -4.23 -25.85 -25.22
C LEU A 414 -4.93 -26.42 -23.98
N THR A 415 -4.71 -25.82 -22.81
CA THR A 415 -5.38 -26.22 -21.57
C THR A 415 -6.86 -25.90 -21.64
N ARG A 416 -7.24 -24.74 -22.15
CA ARG A 416 -8.63 -24.30 -22.34
C ARG A 416 -9.39 -25.20 -23.34
N ARG A 417 -8.75 -25.61 -24.44
CA ARG A 417 -9.34 -26.54 -25.42
C ARG A 417 -9.58 -27.92 -24.84
N LYS A 418 -8.67 -28.45 -24.02
CA LYS A 418 -8.87 -29.70 -23.28
C LYS A 418 -10.04 -29.62 -22.31
N SER A 419 -10.14 -28.54 -21.57
CA SER A 419 -11.25 -28.28 -20.62
C SER A 419 -12.62 -28.12 -21.32
N ALA A 420 -12.65 -27.50 -22.50
CA ALA A 420 -13.89 -27.35 -23.29
C ALA A 420 -14.39 -28.64 -23.93
N LEU A 421 -13.49 -29.62 -24.19
CA LEU A 421 -13.83 -30.93 -24.72
C LEU A 421 -14.32 -31.92 -23.65
N ASP A 422 -13.90 -31.71 -22.38
CA ASP A 422 -14.27 -32.60 -21.26
C ASP A 422 -15.59 -32.22 -20.57
N GLY A 423 -16.29 -31.19 -21.02
CA GLY A 423 -17.73 -30.89 -20.75
C GLY A 423 -18.24 -30.85 -19.31
N ILE A 424 -17.38 -31.01 -18.30
CA ILE A 424 -17.74 -31.03 -16.89
C ILE A 424 -16.68 -30.26 -16.09
N SER A 425 -17.15 -29.23 -15.38
CA SER A 425 -16.51 -28.51 -14.27
C SER A 425 -14.98 -28.68 -14.16
N SER A 426 -14.22 -27.78 -14.73
CA SER A 426 -12.75 -27.78 -14.70
C SER A 426 -12.14 -27.37 -13.35
N LEU A 427 -12.85 -27.56 -12.25
CA LEU A 427 -12.34 -27.29 -10.92
C LEU A 427 -11.21 -28.26 -10.56
N PRO A 428 -10.18 -27.83 -9.82
CA PRO A 428 -9.11 -28.71 -9.40
C PRO A 428 -9.65 -29.93 -8.65
N GLY A 429 -9.24 -31.14 -9.02
CA GLY A 429 -9.71 -32.38 -8.40
C GLY A 429 -9.44 -32.50 -6.90
N LYS A 430 -8.53 -31.65 -6.37
CA LYS A 430 -8.23 -31.57 -4.94
C LYS A 430 -9.06 -30.50 -4.20
N LEU A 431 -9.77 -29.63 -4.91
CA LEU A 431 -10.68 -28.66 -4.30
C LEU A 431 -11.91 -29.36 -3.73
N THR A 432 -12.17 -29.17 -2.45
CA THR A 432 -13.45 -29.53 -1.82
C THR A 432 -14.29 -28.27 -1.75
N ASP A 433 -15.16 -28.08 -2.75
CA ASP A 433 -15.96 -26.85 -2.91
C ASP A 433 -17.11 -26.78 -1.91
N CYS A 434 -17.64 -25.58 -1.68
CA CYS A 434 -18.85 -25.33 -0.92
C CYS A 434 -20.10 -25.44 -1.82
N SER A 435 -21.28 -25.57 -1.19
CA SER A 435 -22.53 -25.74 -1.94
C SER A 435 -23.21 -24.43 -2.32
N SER A 436 -22.99 -23.34 -1.58
CA SER A 436 -23.49 -22.00 -1.93
C SER A 436 -22.90 -21.49 -3.23
N LYS A 437 -23.68 -20.71 -3.96
CA LYS A 437 -23.27 -20.02 -5.18
C LYS A 437 -23.12 -18.51 -4.98
N ASP A 438 -23.48 -18.02 -3.81
CA ASP A 438 -23.29 -16.63 -3.45
C ASP A 438 -21.84 -16.42 -2.99
N ALA A 439 -21.05 -15.73 -3.80
CA ALA A 439 -19.64 -15.46 -3.50
C ALA A 439 -19.45 -14.63 -2.23
N SER A 440 -20.43 -13.82 -1.85
CA SER A 440 -20.37 -12.97 -0.66
C SER A 440 -20.40 -13.75 0.65
N GLU A 441 -21.08 -14.91 0.65
CA GLU A 441 -21.14 -15.84 1.78
C GLU A 441 -20.00 -16.86 1.75
N CYS A 442 -19.38 -17.08 0.55
CA CYS A 442 -18.41 -18.14 0.36
C CYS A 442 -16.99 -17.72 0.74
N GLU A 443 -16.27 -18.64 1.34
CA GLU A 443 -14.87 -18.50 1.66
C GLU A 443 -14.07 -19.74 1.29
N ILE A 444 -12.79 -19.56 0.90
CA ILE A 444 -11.89 -20.65 0.58
C ILE A 444 -10.69 -20.65 1.51
N TYR A 445 -10.43 -21.80 2.15
CA TYR A 445 -9.23 -22.03 2.95
C TYR A 445 -8.17 -22.70 2.11
N ILE A 446 -7.02 -22.05 2.01
CA ILE A 446 -5.82 -22.62 1.40
C ILE A 446 -5.00 -23.23 2.53
N VAL A 447 -4.90 -24.56 2.51
CA VAL A 447 -4.37 -25.34 3.65
C VAL A 447 -3.08 -26.03 3.26
N GLU A 448 -2.10 -26.03 4.16
CA GLU A 448 -0.84 -26.73 3.96
C GLU A 448 -1.02 -28.25 4.13
N GLY A 449 -0.71 -28.99 3.06
CA GLY A 449 -0.67 -30.44 3.07
C GLY A 449 -2.04 -31.14 3.11
N ASP A 450 -2.00 -32.43 2.85
CA ASP A 450 -3.20 -33.29 2.81
C ASP A 450 -3.72 -33.63 4.24
N SER A 451 -2.85 -33.60 5.27
CA SER A 451 -3.23 -33.94 6.66
C SER A 451 -4.15 -32.87 7.25
N ALA A 452 -3.66 -31.61 7.31
CA ALA A 452 -4.47 -30.49 7.77
C ALA A 452 -5.68 -30.25 6.85
N GLY A 453 -5.51 -30.47 5.53
CA GLY A 453 -6.61 -30.47 4.58
C GLY A 453 -7.69 -31.52 4.88
N GLY A 454 -7.33 -32.67 5.44
CA GLY A 454 -8.27 -33.71 5.89
C GLY A 454 -9.12 -33.26 7.06
N SER A 455 -8.49 -32.74 8.12
CA SER A 455 -9.19 -32.19 9.30
C SER A 455 -10.09 -31.01 8.92
N ALA A 456 -9.60 -30.08 8.09
CA ALA A 456 -10.36 -28.93 7.61
C ALA A 456 -11.59 -29.35 6.77
N LYS A 457 -11.47 -30.37 5.91
CA LYS A 457 -12.60 -30.90 5.13
C LYS A 457 -13.70 -31.50 6.01
N GLN A 458 -13.32 -32.14 7.13
CA GLN A 458 -14.27 -32.76 8.05
C GLN A 458 -14.91 -31.70 8.96
N GLY A 459 -14.15 -30.69 9.41
CA GLY A 459 -14.63 -29.67 10.35
C GLY A 459 -15.39 -28.51 9.70
N ARG A 460 -15.26 -28.28 8.40
CA ARG A 460 -15.81 -27.11 7.70
C ARG A 460 -17.34 -27.05 7.68
N ASP A 461 -17.88 -25.86 7.55
CA ASP A 461 -19.24 -25.69 7.03
C ASP A 461 -19.27 -25.97 5.52
N ALA A 462 -19.90 -27.06 5.13
CA ALA A 462 -19.99 -27.48 3.73
C ALA A 462 -20.84 -26.53 2.86
N LYS A 463 -21.65 -25.66 3.47
CA LYS A 463 -22.48 -24.69 2.75
C LYS A 463 -21.64 -23.54 2.19
N THR A 464 -20.77 -22.97 3.02
CA THR A 464 -20.08 -21.70 2.72
C THR A 464 -18.56 -21.82 2.61
N GLN A 465 -17.95 -22.91 3.16
CA GLN A 465 -16.50 -23.05 3.22
C GLN A 465 -15.96 -24.09 2.23
N ALA A 466 -15.03 -23.67 1.38
CA ALA A 466 -14.28 -24.52 0.47
C ALA A 466 -12.86 -24.75 1.01
N ILE A 467 -12.27 -25.93 0.72
CA ILE A 467 -10.90 -26.30 1.13
C ILE A 467 -10.08 -26.65 -0.08
N LEU A 468 -8.93 -26.00 -0.22
CA LEU A 468 -7.91 -26.28 -1.24
C LEU A 468 -6.58 -26.64 -0.56
N PRO A 469 -6.22 -27.92 -0.42
CA PRO A 469 -4.92 -28.31 0.10
C PRO A 469 -3.82 -28.06 -0.94
N LEU A 470 -2.71 -27.48 -0.51
CA LEU A 470 -1.50 -27.32 -1.30
C LEU A 470 -0.50 -28.44 -0.95
N ARG A 471 0.14 -29.04 -1.97
CA ARG A 471 1.13 -30.09 -1.78
C ARG A 471 2.54 -29.51 -1.85
N GLY A 472 3.14 -29.30 -0.68
CA GLY A 472 4.49 -28.78 -0.55
C GLY A 472 4.64 -27.29 -0.89
N LYS A 473 5.89 -26.85 -1.04
CA LYS A 473 6.21 -25.45 -1.33
C LYS A 473 5.80 -25.09 -2.75
N ILE A 474 5.00 -24.03 -2.89
CA ILE A 474 4.65 -23.50 -4.20
C ILE A 474 5.85 -22.82 -4.86
N LEU A 475 5.79 -22.64 -6.18
CA LEU A 475 6.83 -21.98 -6.95
C LEU A 475 7.03 -20.52 -6.47
N ASN A 476 8.27 -20.14 -6.24
CA ASN A 476 8.61 -18.74 -6.02
C ASN A 476 8.42 -17.95 -7.33
N VAL A 477 7.36 -17.16 -7.37
CA VAL A 477 6.99 -16.40 -8.58
C VAL A 477 7.91 -15.20 -8.83
N GLU A 478 8.65 -14.74 -7.82
CA GLU A 478 9.65 -13.68 -7.97
C GLU A 478 10.82 -14.14 -8.86
N LYS A 479 11.23 -15.41 -8.73
CA LYS A 479 12.33 -16.03 -9.46
C LYS A 479 11.92 -16.76 -10.76
N ALA A 480 10.64 -16.73 -11.11
CA ALA A 480 10.14 -17.57 -12.18
C ALA A 480 9.56 -16.74 -13.32
N ARG A 481 9.90 -17.15 -14.55
CA ARG A 481 9.24 -16.60 -15.73
C ARG A 481 7.77 -16.97 -15.76
N THR A 482 6.94 -16.11 -16.28
CA THR A 482 5.48 -16.22 -16.33
C THR A 482 5.00 -17.58 -16.90
N HIS A 483 5.65 -18.14 -17.92
CA HIS A 483 5.25 -19.44 -18.47
C HIS A 483 5.42 -20.60 -17.47
N ARG A 484 6.49 -20.61 -16.65
CA ARG A 484 6.69 -21.63 -15.60
C ARG A 484 5.66 -21.52 -14.49
N ILE A 485 5.23 -20.29 -14.20
CA ILE A 485 4.17 -20.03 -13.21
C ILE A 485 2.88 -20.71 -13.64
N PHE A 486 2.52 -20.59 -14.93
CA PHE A 486 1.33 -21.26 -15.49
C PHE A 486 1.46 -22.77 -15.69
N GLU A 487 2.67 -23.30 -15.71
CA GLU A 487 2.91 -24.76 -15.73
C GLU A 487 2.79 -25.38 -14.34
N ASN A 488 3.00 -24.58 -13.27
CA ASN A 488 2.89 -25.07 -11.90
C ASN A 488 1.45 -25.45 -11.55
N GLN A 489 1.26 -26.68 -11.09
CA GLN A 489 -0.06 -27.27 -10.84
C GLN A 489 -0.76 -26.59 -9.65
N GLU A 490 -0.03 -26.20 -8.59
CA GLU A 490 -0.58 -25.57 -7.42
C GLU A 490 -1.12 -24.18 -7.75
N ILE A 491 -0.33 -23.38 -8.48
CA ILE A 491 -0.71 -22.04 -8.94
C ILE A 491 -1.92 -22.12 -9.87
N ARG A 492 -1.93 -23.05 -10.83
CA ARG A 492 -3.09 -23.27 -11.70
C ARG A 492 -4.35 -23.64 -10.93
N SER A 493 -4.19 -24.45 -9.88
CA SER A 493 -5.32 -24.83 -9.03
C SER A 493 -5.91 -23.62 -8.31
N MET A 494 -5.07 -22.73 -7.78
CA MET A 494 -5.53 -21.48 -7.15
C MET A 494 -6.23 -20.55 -8.13
N ILE A 495 -5.62 -20.29 -9.31
CA ILE A 495 -6.23 -19.44 -10.35
C ILE A 495 -7.62 -19.97 -10.74
N THR A 496 -7.73 -21.28 -10.95
CA THR A 496 -8.99 -21.92 -11.34
C THR A 496 -10.02 -21.88 -10.20
N ALA A 497 -9.59 -22.10 -8.96
CA ALA A 497 -10.46 -22.05 -7.80
C ALA A 497 -11.03 -20.65 -7.57
N PHE A 498 -10.20 -19.61 -7.64
CA PHE A 498 -10.63 -18.22 -7.43
C PHE A 498 -11.53 -17.71 -8.55
N GLY A 499 -11.28 -18.07 -9.80
CA GLY A 499 -12.14 -17.79 -10.94
C GLY A 499 -12.13 -16.35 -11.46
N CYS A 500 -11.36 -15.46 -10.85
CA CYS A 500 -11.34 -14.02 -11.15
C CYS A 500 -10.30 -13.59 -12.22
N GLY A 501 -9.59 -14.54 -12.84
CA GLY A 501 -8.50 -14.23 -13.79
C GLY A 501 -7.16 -13.98 -13.10
N ILE A 502 -6.19 -13.43 -13.83
CA ILE A 502 -4.82 -13.20 -13.35
C ILE A 502 -4.18 -12.03 -14.11
N GLN A 503 -3.33 -11.25 -13.44
CA GLN A 503 -2.67 -10.05 -13.96
C GLN A 503 -3.69 -9.01 -14.44
N GLU A 504 -3.61 -8.59 -15.71
CA GLU A 504 -4.52 -7.60 -16.31
C GLU A 504 -5.95 -8.13 -16.53
N ASP A 505 -6.12 -9.45 -16.54
CA ASP A 505 -7.43 -10.11 -16.68
C ASP A 505 -8.17 -10.26 -15.33
N VAL A 506 -7.60 -9.76 -14.21
CA VAL A 506 -8.24 -9.86 -12.89
C VAL A 506 -9.52 -9.03 -12.86
N ASP A 507 -10.63 -9.72 -12.71
CA ASP A 507 -11.95 -9.14 -12.54
C ASP A 507 -12.53 -9.61 -11.20
N VAL A 508 -12.46 -8.74 -10.20
CA VAL A 508 -12.86 -9.04 -8.82
C VAL A 508 -14.35 -9.42 -8.73
N SER A 509 -15.18 -8.91 -9.66
CA SER A 509 -16.61 -9.25 -9.72
C SER A 509 -16.88 -10.72 -10.03
N LYS A 510 -15.89 -11.43 -10.58
CA LYS A 510 -15.95 -12.86 -10.89
C LYS A 510 -15.34 -13.74 -9.81
N LEU A 511 -14.87 -13.15 -8.71
CA LEU A 511 -14.30 -13.89 -7.59
C LEU A 511 -15.36 -14.83 -6.99
N ARG A 512 -15.02 -16.11 -6.87
CA ARG A 512 -15.94 -17.14 -6.38
C ARG A 512 -16.08 -17.16 -4.86
N TYR A 513 -15.14 -16.57 -4.15
CA TYR A 513 -15.09 -16.54 -2.68
C TYR A 513 -14.67 -15.15 -2.22
N HIS A 514 -15.51 -14.48 -1.46
CA HIS A 514 -15.21 -13.14 -0.93
C HIS A 514 -14.29 -13.16 0.31
N LYS A 515 -13.83 -14.37 0.72
CA LYS A 515 -12.70 -14.52 1.65
C LYS A 515 -11.77 -15.62 1.17
N ILE A 516 -10.53 -15.26 0.90
CA ILE A 516 -9.44 -16.19 0.63
C ILE A 516 -8.60 -16.23 1.90
N VAL A 517 -8.67 -17.35 2.62
CA VAL A 517 -8.03 -17.53 3.92
C VAL A 517 -6.80 -18.41 3.78
N ILE A 518 -5.64 -17.85 4.05
CA ILE A 518 -4.37 -18.59 4.12
C ILE A 518 -4.30 -19.23 5.50
N MET A 519 -4.25 -20.55 5.55
CA MET A 519 -4.22 -21.35 6.77
C MET A 519 -3.05 -22.32 6.71
N THR A 520 -1.89 -21.90 7.20
CA THR A 520 -0.63 -22.64 7.24
C THR A 520 -0.24 -22.97 8.67
N ASP A 521 0.67 -23.93 8.83
CA ASP A 521 1.23 -24.30 10.13
C ASP A 521 1.97 -23.12 10.78
N ALA A 522 2.03 -23.11 12.11
CA ALA A 522 2.71 -22.05 12.89
C ALA A 522 4.23 -22.29 12.99
N ASP A 523 4.83 -22.89 11.97
CA ASP A 523 6.26 -23.19 11.90
C ASP A 523 6.94 -22.40 10.77
N VAL A 524 8.24 -22.61 10.59
CA VAL A 524 9.05 -21.91 9.58
C VAL A 524 8.63 -22.28 8.14
N ASP A 525 8.17 -23.50 7.90
CA ASP A 525 7.73 -23.94 6.57
C ASP A 525 6.36 -23.35 6.24
N GLY A 526 5.43 -23.31 7.20
CA GLY A 526 4.13 -22.65 7.04
C GLY A 526 4.26 -21.14 6.81
N SER A 527 5.14 -20.47 7.54
CA SER A 527 5.46 -19.05 7.31
C SER A 527 6.03 -18.81 5.90
N HIS A 528 6.87 -19.73 5.41
CA HIS A 528 7.43 -19.67 4.06
C HIS A 528 6.36 -19.86 2.98
N ILE A 529 5.44 -20.82 3.14
CA ILE A 529 4.31 -21.04 2.24
C ILE A 529 3.38 -19.83 2.21
N CYS A 530 3.07 -19.25 3.39
CA CYS A 530 2.30 -18.02 3.50
C CYS A 530 2.95 -16.89 2.70
N THR A 531 4.26 -16.69 2.85
CA THR A 531 5.02 -15.66 2.11
C THR A 531 4.97 -15.90 0.59
N PHE A 532 5.12 -17.13 0.12
CA PHE A 532 4.97 -17.44 -1.31
C PHE A 532 3.58 -17.13 -1.84
N MET A 533 2.54 -17.43 -1.06
CA MET A 533 1.17 -17.10 -1.44
C MET A 533 0.92 -15.61 -1.50
N LEU A 534 1.41 -14.87 -0.50
CA LEU A 534 1.32 -13.40 -0.50
C LEU A 534 2.07 -12.80 -1.69
N THR A 535 3.28 -13.31 -2.02
CA THR A 535 4.04 -12.89 -3.20
C THR A 535 3.24 -13.15 -4.48
N PHE A 536 2.64 -14.34 -4.62
CA PHE A 536 1.82 -14.68 -5.77
C PHE A 536 0.60 -13.76 -5.90
N LEU A 537 -0.15 -13.56 -4.82
CA LEU A 537 -1.32 -12.68 -4.82
C LEU A 537 -0.93 -11.23 -5.10
N TYR A 538 0.16 -10.74 -4.53
CA TYR A 538 0.65 -9.39 -4.76
C TYR A 538 1.09 -9.16 -6.21
N ARG A 539 1.86 -10.10 -6.80
CA ARG A 539 2.39 -9.96 -8.16
C ARG A 539 1.35 -10.21 -9.26
N PHE A 540 0.39 -11.07 -9.02
CA PHE A 540 -0.50 -11.59 -10.07
C PHE A 540 -1.99 -11.32 -9.85
N MET A 541 -2.40 -10.97 -8.63
CA MET A 541 -3.79 -10.76 -8.25
C MET A 541 -3.95 -9.59 -7.26
N LYS A 542 -3.15 -8.53 -7.41
CA LYS A 542 -3.13 -7.36 -6.52
C LYS A 542 -4.51 -6.78 -6.21
N PRO A 543 -5.46 -6.64 -7.20
CA PRO A 543 -6.81 -6.15 -6.95
C PRO A 543 -7.61 -6.98 -5.92
N VAL A 544 -7.28 -8.26 -5.75
CA VAL A 544 -7.93 -9.14 -4.75
C VAL A 544 -7.49 -8.77 -3.33
N ILE A 545 -6.23 -8.35 -3.15
CA ILE A 545 -5.74 -7.83 -1.85
C ILE A 545 -6.35 -6.45 -1.59
N GLU A 546 -6.29 -5.56 -2.56
CA GLU A 546 -6.81 -4.19 -2.47
C GLU A 546 -8.32 -4.17 -2.19
N GLY A 547 -9.08 -5.10 -2.78
CA GLY A 547 -10.50 -5.32 -2.49
C GLY A 547 -10.78 -5.91 -1.11
N GLY A 548 -9.73 -6.32 -0.37
CA GLY A 548 -9.83 -6.81 1.01
C GLY A 548 -10.35 -8.23 1.14
N TYR A 549 -10.14 -9.07 0.14
CA TYR A 549 -10.60 -10.46 0.13
C TYR A 549 -9.59 -11.46 0.67
N VAL A 550 -8.38 -11.04 1.06
CA VAL A 550 -7.29 -11.92 1.52
C VAL A 550 -7.13 -11.83 3.03
N TYR A 551 -7.08 -12.99 3.68
CA TYR A 551 -6.95 -13.13 5.13
C TYR A 551 -5.92 -14.21 5.48
N ILE A 552 -5.31 -14.08 6.66
CA ILE A 552 -4.46 -15.10 7.29
C ILE A 552 -5.19 -15.59 8.53
N ALA A 553 -5.44 -16.90 8.62
CA ALA A 553 -6.00 -17.51 9.80
C ALA A 553 -5.00 -17.48 10.96
N GLN A 554 -5.49 -17.24 12.17
CA GLN A 554 -4.69 -17.24 13.38
C GLN A 554 -5.15 -18.41 14.25
N PRO A 555 -4.58 -19.62 14.09
CA PRO A 555 -4.88 -20.74 14.99
C PRO A 555 -4.29 -20.48 16.37
N PRO A 556 -4.81 -21.11 17.45
CA PRO A 556 -4.23 -21.00 18.78
C PRO A 556 -2.85 -21.68 18.83
N LEU A 557 -1.95 -21.09 19.60
CA LEU A 557 -0.62 -21.65 19.87
C LEU A 557 -0.67 -22.71 20.99
N TYR A 558 -1.58 -22.54 21.94
CA TYR A 558 -1.68 -23.41 23.12
C TYR A 558 -3.11 -23.82 23.43
N LYS A 559 -3.26 -25.07 23.91
CA LYS A 559 -4.44 -25.59 24.55
C LYS A 559 -4.14 -25.86 26.01
N VAL A 560 -4.92 -25.31 26.91
CA VAL A 560 -4.85 -25.54 28.37
C VAL A 560 -6.07 -26.32 28.78
N GLN A 561 -5.88 -27.46 29.45
CA GLN A 561 -6.97 -28.34 29.87
C GLN A 561 -6.85 -28.75 31.34
N LYS A 562 -7.95 -28.61 32.07
CA LYS A 562 -8.09 -29.12 33.44
C LYS A 562 -9.44 -29.81 33.58
N GLY A 563 -9.43 -31.15 33.60
CA GLY A 563 -10.63 -31.94 33.56
C GLY A 563 -11.44 -31.70 32.28
N LYS A 564 -12.67 -31.19 32.43
CA LYS A 564 -13.53 -30.83 31.28
C LYS A 564 -13.37 -29.38 30.80
N LYS A 565 -12.67 -28.54 31.57
CA LYS A 565 -12.46 -27.14 31.19
C LYS A 565 -11.29 -27.07 30.22
N ILE A 566 -11.54 -26.49 29.03
CA ILE A 566 -10.56 -26.24 27.97
C ILE A 566 -10.52 -24.74 27.71
N ALA A 567 -9.34 -24.19 27.50
CA ALA A 567 -9.14 -22.84 27.02
C ALA A 567 -7.99 -22.84 26.00
N TYR A 568 -8.01 -21.87 25.08
CA TYR A 568 -7.02 -21.70 24.06
C TYR A 568 -6.31 -20.36 24.23
N ALA A 569 -5.00 -20.31 23.93
CA ALA A 569 -4.23 -19.07 23.88
C ALA A 569 -3.63 -18.88 22.49
N TYR A 570 -3.79 -17.67 21.96
CA TYR A 570 -3.32 -17.26 20.64
C TYR A 570 -1.98 -16.50 20.71
N LYS A 571 -1.62 -16.03 21.92
CA LYS A 571 -0.37 -15.30 22.20
C LYS A 571 0.26 -15.80 23.49
N GLU A 572 1.58 -15.67 23.63
CA GLU A 572 2.32 -16.00 24.86
C GLU A 572 1.75 -15.29 26.10
N GLN A 573 1.41 -14.02 25.97
CA GLN A 573 0.84 -13.20 27.06
C GLN A 573 -0.49 -13.76 27.60
N GLU A 574 -1.31 -14.38 26.73
CA GLU A 574 -2.56 -15.01 27.11
C GLU A 574 -2.32 -16.28 27.94
N MET A 575 -1.20 -16.97 27.70
CA MET A 575 -0.81 -18.13 28.49
C MET A 575 -0.55 -17.77 29.96
N ASP A 576 0.03 -16.61 30.25
CA ASP A 576 0.27 -16.19 31.63
C ASP A 576 -1.04 -15.93 32.36
N GLN A 577 -2.04 -15.33 31.69
CA GLN A 577 -3.39 -15.16 32.23
C GLN A 577 -4.07 -16.51 32.49
N LEU A 578 -3.96 -17.46 31.56
CA LEU A 578 -4.53 -18.79 31.72
C LEU A 578 -3.84 -19.59 32.83
N ARG A 579 -2.53 -19.41 33.05
CA ARG A 579 -1.80 -20.02 34.18
C ARG A 579 -2.36 -19.54 35.53
N GLU A 580 -2.66 -18.26 35.64
CA GLU A 580 -3.26 -17.69 36.85
C GLU A 580 -4.71 -18.20 37.05
N GLU A 581 -5.51 -18.31 35.98
CA GLU A 581 -6.89 -18.75 36.01
C GLU A 581 -7.04 -20.25 36.39
N PHE A 582 -6.22 -21.12 35.77
CA PHE A 582 -6.29 -22.56 35.96
C PHE A 582 -5.57 -23.03 37.23
N LYS A 583 -4.66 -22.23 37.79
CA LYS A 583 -3.82 -22.54 38.95
C LYS A 583 -3.06 -23.84 38.71
N ASP A 584 -3.00 -24.75 39.72
CA ASP A 584 -2.26 -26.01 39.60
C ASP A 584 -3.09 -27.14 38.97
N GLY A 585 -2.43 -28.14 38.36
CA GLY A 585 -3.01 -29.40 37.90
C GLY A 585 -3.68 -29.35 36.53
N TYR A 586 -3.31 -28.39 35.68
CA TYR A 586 -3.71 -28.35 34.27
C TYR A 586 -2.65 -29.00 33.36
N LYS A 587 -3.05 -29.37 32.15
CA LYS A 587 -2.18 -29.84 31.08
C LYS A 587 -2.12 -28.76 30.02
N VAL A 588 -0.92 -28.52 29.48
CA VAL A 588 -0.68 -27.63 28.34
C VAL A 588 -0.27 -28.47 27.15
N GLN A 589 -0.90 -28.25 26.03
CA GLN A 589 -0.47 -28.76 24.72
C GLN A 589 -0.11 -27.56 23.86
N ARG A 590 1.10 -27.54 23.31
CA ARG A 590 1.49 -26.58 22.30
C ARG A 590 1.25 -27.17 20.93
N TYR A 591 0.56 -26.44 20.06
CA TYR A 591 0.35 -26.83 18.67
C TYR A 591 1.51 -26.35 17.83
N LYS A 592 2.16 -27.26 17.11
CA LYS A 592 3.22 -26.94 16.15
C LYS A 592 2.68 -26.89 14.70
N GLY A 593 1.58 -27.58 14.45
CA GLY A 593 0.94 -27.59 13.14
C GLY A 593 -0.56 -27.89 13.25
N LEU A 594 -1.29 -27.49 12.22
CA LEU A 594 -2.74 -27.70 12.07
C LEU A 594 -3.11 -29.19 12.00
N GLY A 595 -2.19 -30.04 11.56
CA GLY A 595 -2.36 -31.47 11.50
C GLY A 595 -2.43 -32.15 12.88
N GLU A 596 -2.08 -31.44 13.98
CA GLU A 596 -2.20 -31.90 15.35
C GLU A 596 -3.60 -31.66 15.93
N MET A 597 -4.43 -30.85 15.24
CA MET A 597 -5.81 -30.59 15.62
C MET A 597 -6.74 -31.59 14.95
N ASP A 598 -7.70 -32.11 15.72
CA ASP A 598 -8.83 -32.82 15.14
C ASP A 598 -9.81 -31.82 14.48
N ALA A 599 -10.79 -32.37 13.76
CA ALA A 599 -11.72 -31.58 12.97
C ALA A 599 -12.60 -30.64 13.83
N GLU A 600 -12.98 -31.05 15.04
CA GLU A 600 -13.79 -30.27 15.97
C GLU A 600 -12.97 -29.11 16.55
N GLN A 601 -11.74 -29.38 16.99
CA GLN A 601 -10.82 -28.34 17.48
C GLN A 601 -10.51 -27.28 16.41
N LEU A 602 -10.25 -27.72 15.17
CA LEU A 602 -9.96 -26.81 14.07
C LEU A 602 -11.17 -25.93 13.71
N TRP A 603 -12.38 -26.51 13.79
CA TRP A 603 -13.62 -25.76 13.63
C TRP A 603 -13.76 -24.72 14.73
N GLU A 604 -13.81 -25.14 15.99
CA GLU A 604 -14.06 -24.26 17.14
C GLU A 604 -13.08 -23.09 17.27
N THR A 605 -11.82 -23.28 16.88
CA THR A 605 -10.76 -22.28 17.10
C THR A 605 -10.40 -21.44 15.89
N THR A 606 -10.58 -21.99 14.68
CA THR A 606 -9.95 -21.40 13.47
C THR A 606 -10.92 -21.23 12.30
N MET A 607 -11.99 -22.04 12.22
CA MET A 607 -12.88 -22.01 11.06
C MET A 607 -14.29 -21.47 11.37
N ASP A 608 -14.76 -21.57 12.60
CA ASP A 608 -16.06 -21.05 13.00
C ASP A 608 -16.11 -19.52 12.87
N PRO A 609 -17.00 -18.97 12.04
CA PRO A 609 -17.11 -17.52 11.83
C PRO A 609 -17.33 -16.69 13.11
N HIS A 610 -17.90 -17.31 14.17
CA HIS A 610 -18.21 -16.62 15.42
C HIS A 610 -17.03 -16.56 16.40
N HIS A 611 -16.04 -17.45 16.28
CA HIS A 611 -14.96 -17.60 17.26
C HIS A 611 -13.57 -17.41 16.68
N ARG A 612 -13.40 -17.60 15.37
CA ARG A 612 -12.10 -17.51 14.70
C ARG A 612 -11.50 -16.10 14.68
N VAL A 613 -10.18 -16.03 14.66
CA VAL A 613 -9.45 -14.81 14.45
C VAL A 613 -8.81 -14.82 13.06
N LEU A 614 -9.16 -13.84 12.22
CA LEU A 614 -8.59 -13.65 10.90
C LEU A 614 -7.87 -12.30 10.83
N LYS A 615 -6.61 -12.32 10.37
CA LYS A 615 -5.86 -11.11 10.05
C LYS A 615 -6.09 -10.76 8.59
N ARG A 616 -6.73 -9.63 8.31
CA ARG A 616 -6.89 -9.11 6.94
C ARG A 616 -5.55 -8.64 6.40
N VAL A 617 -5.25 -9.00 5.16
CA VAL A 617 -4.06 -8.54 4.46
C VAL A 617 -4.38 -7.22 3.78
N THR A 618 -3.55 -6.20 4.03
CA THR A 618 -3.64 -4.87 3.40
C THR A 618 -2.31 -4.53 2.75
N ILE A 619 -2.34 -3.63 1.77
CA ILE A 619 -1.15 -3.02 1.18
C ILE A 619 -1.18 -1.57 1.64
N ASP A 620 -0.34 -1.23 2.60
CA ASP A 620 -0.27 0.13 3.15
C ASP A 620 0.63 1.02 2.28
N ASP A 621 1.79 0.50 1.87
CA ASP A 621 2.68 1.10 0.87
C ASP A 621 3.08 0.06 -0.18
N ALA A 622 2.70 0.32 -1.45
CA ALA A 622 2.98 -0.61 -2.55
C ALA A 622 4.47 -0.68 -2.93
N MET A 623 5.22 0.40 -2.71
CA MET A 623 6.65 0.43 -3.02
C MET A 623 7.47 -0.29 -1.95
N GLU A 624 7.09 -0.10 -0.68
CA GLU A 624 7.70 -0.83 0.42
C GLU A 624 7.42 -2.33 0.30
N ALA A 625 6.18 -2.71 0.02
CA ALA A 625 5.81 -4.10 -0.24
C ALA A 625 6.61 -4.70 -1.41
N ASP A 626 6.80 -3.96 -2.52
CA ASP A 626 7.60 -4.38 -3.66
C ASP A 626 9.06 -4.63 -3.25
N SER A 627 9.65 -3.70 -2.52
CA SER A 627 11.03 -3.81 -2.01
C SER A 627 11.21 -5.00 -1.06
N VAL A 628 10.26 -5.23 -0.16
CA VAL A 628 10.29 -6.35 0.79
C VAL A 628 10.17 -7.69 0.05
N PHE A 629 9.26 -7.83 -0.92
CA PHE A 629 9.16 -9.05 -1.72
C PHE A 629 10.42 -9.30 -2.56
N ASP A 630 10.99 -8.27 -3.16
CA ASP A 630 12.23 -8.38 -3.92
C ASP A 630 13.40 -8.81 -3.02
N MET A 631 13.55 -8.21 -1.85
CA MET A 631 14.58 -8.53 -0.87
C MET A 631 14.42 -9.95 -0.32
N LEU A 632 13.23 -10.33 0.14
CA LEU A 632 12.99 -11.63 0.78
C LEU A 632 12.91 -12.78 -0.22
N MET A 633 12.35 -12.54 -1.42
CA MET A 633 11.99 -13.56 -2.39
C MET A 633 12.81 -13.48 -3.67
N GLY A 634 13.56 -12.40 -3.91
CA GLY A 634 14.43 -12.19 -5.06
C GLY A 634 15.60 -13.16 -5.18
N GLU A 635 16.35 -13.11 -6.29
CA GLU A 635 17.45 -14.05 -6.58
C GLU A 635 18.63 -13.85 -5.64
N ASP A 636 18.95 -12.61 -5.30
CA ASP A 636 20.09 -12.26 -4.46
C ASP A 636 19.92 -12.71 -3.01
N VAL A 637 20.96 -13.33 -2.47
CA VAL A 637 20.97 -13.87 -1.11
C VAL A 637 21.45 -12.84 -0.10
N GLU A 638 22.37 -11.95 -0.52
CA GLU A 638 23.03 -10.99 0.38
C GLU A 638 22.05 -10.04 1.06
N PRO A 639 21.13 -9.36 0.35
CA PRO A 639 20.15 -8.47 0.97
C PRO A 639 19.28 -9.15 2.03
N ARG A 640 18.92 -10.42 1.76
CA ARG A 640 18.15 -11.23 2.70
C ARG A 640 18.97 -11.58 3.94
N ARG A 641 20.26 -11.87 3.78
CA ARG A 641 21.17 -12.15 4.89
C ARG A 641 21.39 -10.90 5.75
N GLU A 642 21.62 -9.75 5.13
CA GLU A 642 21.77 -8.47 5.80
C GLU A 642 20.50 -8.14 6.62
N TYR A 643 19.33 -8.26 6.02
CA TYR A 643 18.05 -8.04 6.70
C TYR A 643 17.86 -8.96 7.92
N ILE A 644 18.19 -10.26 7.77
CA ILE A 644 18.11 -11.21 8.89
C ILE A 644 19.09 -10.83 10.01
N GLN A 645 20.29 -10.40 9.68
CA GLN A 645 21.31 -9.99 10.67
C GLN A 645 20.88 -8.71 11.41
N GLU A 646 20.39 -7.72 10.70
CA GLU A 646 19.91 -6.45 11.27
C GLU A 646 18.70 -6.64 12.19
N ASN A 647 17.79 -7.55 11.81
CA ASN A 647 16.57 -7.81 12.56
C ASN A 647 16.64 -9.00 13.53
N ALA A 648 17.80 -9.64 13.67
CA ALA A 648 17.97 -10.81 14.53
C ALA A 648 17.66 -10.52 16.02
N VAL A 649 17.85 -9.28 16.46
CA VAL A 649 17.53 -8.83 17.84
C VAL A 649 16.04 -8.84 18.15
N TYR A 650 15.18 -8.75 17.13
CA TYR A 650 13.73 -8.78 17.26
C TYR A 650 13.13 -10.18 17.07
N ALA A 651 13.96 -11.16 16.70
CA ALA A 651 13.51 -12.51 16.44
C ALA A 651 13.14 -13.23 17.74
N ASN A 652 11.91 -13.68 17.85
CA ASN A 652 11.51 -14.65 18.89
C ASN A 652 12.01 -16.03 18.45
N LEU A 653 13.14 -16.45 19.01
CA LEU A 653 13.70 -17.77 18.73
C LEU A 653 13.03 -18.80 19.65
N ASP A 654 12.52 -19.84 19.02
CA ASP A 654 11.95 -20.99 19.69
C ASP A 654 13.10 -21.98 20.00
N TYR A 655 13.53 -22.04 21.25
CA TYR A 655 14.58 -22.96 21.75
C TYR A 655 14.00 -24.29 22.19
#